data_2ed5873afa3b38fcd0d55aba2c03f7a4
#
_entry.id   2ed5873afa3b38fcd0d55aba2c03f7a4
#
_cell.length_a   1.000
_cell.length_b   1.000
_cell.length_c   1.000
_cell.angle_alpha   90.00
_cell.angle_beta   90.00
_cell.angle_gamma   90.00
#
_symmetry.space_group_name_H-M   'P 1'
#
loop_
_entity.id
_entity.type
_entity.pdbx_description
1 polymer ?
#
loop_
_entity_poly.entity_id
_entity_poly.type
_entity_poly.pdbx_seq_one_letter_code
_entity_poly.pdbx_strand_id
1 'polypeptide(L)'
;MVTTDYSTGILQYIPFFYVIWSDDLLSASEISVVQKVIALDETLTSEEKKQLGNWLHKNRPPHDDEIKNWKQTIATSKVKLIESDTYPLTSLSQRLVKNEELNEQLKHIEIHLGIQPNHYNHLFDVEVVHEKTSDEYDADVLDTILKGEHAEEVYEFRKFLDKPDFAWEILRDKDEFRNRVLKQVQLLGEAGYGAMAYPDAYGGTDNMPAYAAIFEHLMFVDGSLAIKFGVQFGLFGGSIQKLGTKKHHDQYLTDAGKTKLLGCFAMTETGHGSNVRGIKTTATYDKASDSIIIHTPGKNDNKEYIGNALHSKMASVFAQLIVDGKNEGVHAILVPLRNENHETLEGITIEDNGYKLGLNGVDNGKIWFNNVKVPRQNLLNKYGEIKDDGSYFSSIKNPNKRFFTMLGTLVGGRICVARGALGGSKMALSIAVKYALNRRQFNDNVKIQEDLIMDYPTHQLRLTPKIAAAYVYHFTLEDMMKRYSDDTQPDKRKIETQVAGLKSIITWYANDAIQECREACGGKGYLLENHIADLKGDVDIFTTFEGDNTVLLQLAAKGILSDFRAEFNSAGFTSVLKLLQTQLTDKLTAINPLYSNKVDAEHLYNPKFHKHAFDYRNRRLTYTLAMRIRDYIKKGVPAYQAFLKVQSHLLALGKAYSVELSYSIFCDHIEGITDLKYRALMEKVGCLYALDQINSDARWFLEQGYIGNTKSKAIRQRVERLSTELRPHIEVLVDGFGIPEHCMTAPITK
;
A
#
# COMPACT_ATOMS: atom_id res chain seq x y z
N MET A 1 9.82 16.80 -56.77
CA MET A 1 9.93 16.76 -55.33
C MET A 1 10.95 17.82 -54.97
N VAL A 2 10.52 18.95 -54.39
CA VAL A 2 11.44 20.02 -53.97
C VAL A 2 11.92 19.64 -52.58
N THR A 3 13.11 19.09 -52.48
CA THR A 3 13.82 19.00 -51.19
C THR A 3 14.19 20.43 -50.83
N THR A 4 13.49 21.02 -49.89
CA THR A 4 13.89 22.28 -49.27
C THR A 4 15.17 22.00 -48.46
N ASP A 5 16.31 22.50 -48.95
CA ASP A 5 17.60 22.45 -48.21
C ASP A 5 17.47 23.42 -47.04
N TYR A 6 17.22 22.92 -45.85
CA TYR A 6 17.23 23.72 -44.62
C TYR A 6 18.65 24.03 -44.22
N SER A 7 18.90 25.24 -43.72
CA SER A 7 20.18 25.58 -43.11
C SER A 7 20.41 24.74 -41.85
N THR A 8 21.69 24.59 -41.44
CA THR A 8 22.05 23.82 -40.25
C THR A 8 21.35 24.34 -38.99
N GLY A 9 21.19 25.69 -38.89
CA GLY A 9 20.49 26.33 -37.77
C GLY A 9 19.01 25.98 -37.71
N ILE A 10 18.32 25.85 -38.87
CA ILE A 10 16.92 25.41 -38.89
C ILE A 10 16.79 23.92 -38.72
N LEU A 11 17.68 23.11 -39.33
CA LEU A 11 17.66 21.68 -39.33
C LEU A 11 17.69 21.10 -37.91
N GLN A 12 18.44 21.72 -36.99
CA GLN A 12 18.49 21.28 -35.58
C GLN A 12 17.17 21.46 -34.81
N TYR A 13 16.28 22.36 -35.26
CA TYR A 13 14.98 22.59 -34.63
C TYR A 13 13.85 21.76 -35.25
N ILE A 14 14.05 21.18 -36.43
CA ILE A 14 12.99 20.42 -37.16
C ILE A 14 12.38 19.29 -36.32
N PRO A 15 13.14 18.44 -35.59
CA PRO A 15 12.54 17.40 -34.76
C PRO A 15 11.58 17.96 -33.70
N PHE A 16 11.93 19.08 -33.09
CA PHE A 16 11.10 19.74 -32.08
C PHE A 16 9.81 20.33 -32.70
N PHE A 17 9.91 20.99 -33.82
CA PHE A 17 8.74 21.55 -34.51
C PHE A 17 7.80 20.48 -35.03
N TYR A 18 8.36 19.38 -35.56
CA TYR A 18 7.55 18.26 -35.99
C TYR A 18 6.75 17.65 -34.83
N VAL A 19 7.38 17.42 -33.68
CA VAL A 19 6.74 16.91 -32.49
C VAL A 19 5.67 17.87 -31.96
N ILE A 20 6.01 19.16 -31.85
CA ILE A 20 5.10 20.23 -31.39
C ILE A 20 3.80 20.27 -32.21
N TRP A 21 3.89 20.13 -33.53
CA TRP A 21 2.73 20.20 -34.43
C TRP A 21 2.07 18.85 -34.68
N SER A 22 2.70 17.75 -34.32
CA SER A 22 2.08 16.40 -34.36
C SER A 22 1.23 16.10 -33.12
N ASP A 23 1.40 16.87 -32.03
CA ASP A 23 0.56 16.83 -30.84
C ASP A 23 -0.42 18.02 -30.92
N ASP A 24 -1.71 17.75 -31.12
CA ASP A 24 -2.79 18.75 -31.39
C ASP A 24 -3.02 19.80 -30.28
N LEU A 25 -2.18 19.84 -29.24
CA LEU A 25 -2.39 20.65 -28.02
C LEU A 25 -1.23 21.62 -27.67
N LEU A 26 -0.87 22.48 -28.62
CA LEU A 26 0.12 23.53 -28.31
C LEU A 26 -0.38 24.50 -27.24
N SER A 27 0.22 24.46 -26.05
CA SER A 27 -0.10 25.41 -24.97
C SER A 27 0.64 26.75 -25.16
N ALA A 28 0.03 27.85 -24.68
CA ALA A 28 0.68 29.17 -24.74
C ALA A 28 2.02 29.23 -23.98
N SER A 29 2.22 28.36 -22.98
CA SER A 29 3.48 28.23 -22.23
C SER A 29 4.57 27.57 -23.06
N GLU A 30 4.24 26.53 -23.82
CA GLU A 30 5.19 25.84 -24.72
C GLU A 30 5.70 26.77 -25.83
N ILE A 31 4.79 27.50 -26.46
CA ILE A 31 5.15 28.54 -27.46
C ILE A 31 6.12 29.55 -26.84
N SER A 32 5.81 30.07 -25.65
CA SER A 32 6.62 31.10 -24.98
C SER A 32 8.04 30.61 -24.65
N VAL A 33 8.20 29.34 -24.27
CA VAL A 33 9.52 28.76 -23.96
C VAL A 33 10.34 28.57 -25.22
N VAL A 34 9.75 27.95 -26.26
CA VAL A 34 10.47 27.75 -27.53
C VAL A 34 10.85 29.09 -28.15
N GLN A 35 9.97 30.10 -28.10
CA GLN A 35 10.29 31.45 -28.57
C GLN A 35 11.44 32.09 -27.82
N LYS A 36 11.52 31.93 -26.50
CA LYS A 36 12.63 32.43 -25.68
C LYS A 36 13.95 31.76 -26.03
N VAL A 37 13.92 30.43 -26.18
CA VAL A 37 15.12 29.67 -26.54
C VAL A 37 15.64 30.08 -27.91
N ILE A 38 14.76 30.16 -28.93
CA ILE A 38 15.14 30.64 -30.27
C ILE A 38 15.72 32.07 -30.23
N ALA A 39 15.12 32.97 -29.44
CA ALA A 39 15.60 34.35 -29.30
C ALA A 39 17.00 34.42 -28.71
N LEU A 40 17.31 33.54 -27.73
CA LEU A 40 18.59 33.49 -27.02
C LEU A 40 19.66 32.68 -27.76
N ASP A 41 19.30 31.88 -28.76
CA ASP A 41 20.26 31.06 -29.50
C ASP A 41 21.14 31.94 -30.40
N GLU A 42 22.39 32.10 -29.98
CA GLU A 42 23.39 32.91 -30.69
C GLU A 42 23.89 32.25 -32.00
N THR A 43 23.62 30.96 -32.18
CA THR A 43 24.02 30.22 -33.39
C THR A 43 23.07 30.48 -34.58
N LEU A 44 21.90 31.05 -34.33
CA LEU A 44 20.89 31.36 -35.33
C LEU A 44 21.04 32.76 -35.89
N THR A 45 20.95 32.87 -37.19
CA THR A 45 20.84 34.17 -37.88
C THR A 45 19.50 34.84 -37.63
N SER A 46 19.41 36.15 -37.84
CA SER A 46 18.14 36.90 -37.72
C SER A 46 17.02 36.38 -38.66
N GLU A 47 17.38 35.87 -39.80
CA GLU A 47 16.46 35.29 -40.80
C GLU A 47 15.92 33.96 -40.33
N GLU A 48 16.79 33.08 -39.79
CA GLU A 48 16.41 31.78 -39.22
C GLU A 48 15.49 31.95 -37.99
N LYS A 49 15.81 32.86 -37.09
CA LYS A 49 14.94 33.21 -35.94
C LYS A 49 13.58 33.66 -36.38
N LYS A 50 13.48 34.45 -37.44
CA LYS A 50 12.21 34.89 -38.01
C LYS A 50 11.43 33.74 -38.64
N GLN A 51 12.08 32.83 -39.37
CA GLN A 51 11.46 31.65 -39.96
C GLN A 51 10.92 30.69 -38.88
N LEU A 52 11.73 30.36 -37.91
CA LEU A 52 11.33 29.52 -36.75
C LEU A 52 10.19 30.18 -35.95
N GLY A 53 10.23 31.51 -35.75
CA GLY A 53 9.17 32.25 -35.07
C GLY A 53 7.85 32.24 -35.85
N ASN A 54 7.88 32.22 -37.17
CA ASN A 54 6.66 32.07 -38.01
C ASN A 54 5.98 30.72 -37.84
N TRP A 55 6.76 29.65 -37.61
CA TRP A 55 6.26 28.30 -37.35
C TRP A 55 5.60 28.13 -35.98
N LEU A 56 5.82 29.08 -35.04
CA LEU A 56 5.19 29.07 -33.70
C LEU A 56 3.92 29.92 -33.62
N HIS A 57 3.39 30.41 -34.73
CA HIS A 57 2.25 31.30 -34.70
C HIS A 57 0.93 30.52 -34.47
N LYS A 58 0.34 30.65 -33.30
CA LYS A 58 -0.84 29.92 -32.82
C LYS A 58 -2.05 29.97 -33.83
N ASN A 59 -2.25 31.09 -34.53
CA ASN A 59 -3.36 31.28 -35.45
C ASN A 59 -2.98 31.04 -36.92
N ARG A 60 -1.76 30.61 -37.22
CA ARG A 60 -1.26 30.30 -38.55
C ARG A 60 -0.34 29.07 -38.45
N PRO A 61 -0.92 27.87 -38.29
CA PRO A 61 -0.13 26.65 -38.28
C PRO A 61 0.65 26.51 -39.60
N PRO A 62 1.79 25.83 -39.59
CA PRO A 62 2.50 25.45 -40.80
C PRO A 62 1.58 24.70 -41.74
N HIS A 63 1.79 24.86 -43.06
CA HIS A 63 1.03 24.12 -44.05
C HIS A 63 1.37 22.63 -43.96
N ASP A 64 0.36 21.75 -44.26
CA ASP A 64 0.56 20.29 -44.19
C ASP A 64 1.76 19.80 -45.00
N ASP A 65 2.10 20.46 -46.08
CA ASP A 65 3.27 20.13 -46.90
C ASP A 65 4.59 20.45 -46.17
N GLU A 66 4.63 21.46 -45.29
CA GLU A 66 5.77 21.78 -44.47
C GLU A 66 6.02 20.69 -43.41
N ILE A 67 4.97 20.27 -42.72
CA ILE A 67 5.02 19.18 -41.71
C ILE A 67 5.45 17.87 -42.38
N LYS A 68 4.95 17.56 -43.59
CA LYS A 68 5.38 16.40 -44.37
C LYS A 68 6.88 16.50 -44.76
N ASN A 69 7.33 17.68 -45.13
CA ASN A 69 8.73 17.90 -45.45
C ASN A 69 9.64 17.71 -44.26
N TRP A 70 9.21 18.14 -43.06
CA TRP A 70 9.98 17.88 -41.83
C TRP A 70 10.11 16.37 -41.56
N LYS A 71 9.00 15.64 -41.62
CA LYS A 71 9.02 14.17 -41.46
C LYS A 71 9.96 13.51 -42.48
N GLN A 72 9.85 13.90 -43.72
CA GLN A 72 10.68 13.35 -44.80
C GLN A 72 12.16 13.70 -44.63
N THR A 73 12.48 14.90 -44.14
CA THR A 73 13.87 15.32 -43.86
C THR A 73 14.47 14.46 -42.78
N ILE A 74 13.74 14.16 -41.70
CA ILE A 74 14.20 13.29 -40.65
C ILE A 74 14.36 11.85 -41.15
N ALA A 75 13.36 11.29 -41.84
CA ALA A 75 13.37 9.92 -42.34
C ALA A 75 14.49 9.65 -43.37
N THR A 76 14.77 10.61 -44.24
CA THR A 76 15.80 10.46 -45.28
C THR A 76 17.24 10.62 -44.75
N SER A 77 17.40 11.19 -43.56
CA SER A 77 18.71 11.41 -42.94
C SER A 77 19.42 10.10 -42.51
N LYS A 78 18.69 8.97 -42.41
CA LYS A 78 19.14 7.68 -41.89
C LYS A 78 19.73 7.74 -40.48
N VAL A 79 19.32 8.72 -39.71
CA VAL A 79 19.73 8.87 -38.30
C VAL A 79 18.93 7.86 -37.47
N LYS A 80 19.57 7.24 -36.49
CA LYS A 80 18.95 6.28 -35.57
C LYS A 80 18.63 6.95 -34.25
N LEU A 81 17.49 6.63 -33.66
CA LEU A 81 17.18 6.90 -32.28
C LEU A 81 17.80 5.79 -31.41
N ILE A 82 18.43 6.16 -30.31
CA ILE A 82 18.96 5.21 -29.33
C ILE A 82 18.09 5.30 -28.08
N GLU A 83 17.58 4.17 -27.62
CA GLU A 83 16.62 4.12 -26.49
C GLU A 83 17.23 4.64 -25.18
N SER A 84 18.56 4.50 -25.02
CA SER A 84 19.30 5.01 -23.85
C SER A 84 19.60 6.51 -23.87
N ASP A 85 19.27 7.21 -24.96
CA ASP A 85 19.51 8.67 -25.04
C ASP A 85 18.65 9.40 -23.97
N THR A 86 19.31 10.08 -23.06
CA THR A 86 18.64 10.87 -21.99
C THR A 86 17.77 12.01 -22.55
N TYR A 87 18.17 12.53 -23.71
CA TYR A 87 17.49 13.59 -24.46
C TYR A 87 17.39 13.19 -25.93
N PRO A 88 16.45 12.30 -26.29
CA PRO A 88 16.40 11.70 -27.61
C PRO A 88 16.15 12.70 -28.76
N LEU A 89 15.32 13.75 -28.57
CA LEU A 89 15.13 14.78 -29.60
C LEU A 89 16.38 15.63 -29.79
N THR A 90 17.03 16.02 -28.71
CA THR A 90 18.29 16.75 -28.74
C THR A 90 19.36 15.91 -29.41
N SER A 91 19.48 14.64 -29.04
CA SER A 91 20.41 13.70 -29.68
C SER A 91 20.10 13.47 -31.16
N LEU A 92 18.81 13.35 -31.52
CA LEU A 92 18.37 13.27 -32.93
C LEU A 92 18.76 14.52 -33.72
N SER A 93 18.52 15.70 -33.16
CA SER A 93 18.92 16.99 -33.75
C SER A 93 20.42 17.08 -33.97
N GLN A 94 21.21 16.69 -33.00
CA GLN A 94 22.68 16.65 -33.09
C GLN A 94 23.15 15.72 -34.22
N ARG A 95 22.59 14.54 -34.31
CA ARG A 95 22.93 13.58 -35.38
C ARG A 95 22.50 14.10 -36.75
N LEU A 96 21.36 14.81 -36.84
CA LEU A 96 20.91 15.46 -38.09
C LEU A 96 21.91 16.52 -38.60
N VAL A 97 22.44 17.33 -37.69
CA VAL A 97 23.41 18.41 -38.05
C VAL A 97 24.87 17.95 -37.97
N LYS A 98 25.12 16.66 -37.59
CA LYS A 98 26.46 16.07 -37.45
C LYS A 98 27.34 16.87 -36.47
N ASN A 99 26.77 17.27 -35.35
CA ASN A 99 27.47 17.96 -34.28
C ASN A 99 27.58 17.06 -33.05
N GLU A 100 28.76 16.91 -32.46
CA GLU A 100 28.98 16.04 -31.29
C GLU A 100 28.74 16.74 -29.94
N GLU A 101 28.64 18.08 -29.92
CA GLU A 101 28.38 18.82 -28.68
C GLU A 101 26.89 18.96 -28.41
N LEU A 102 26.45 18.62 -27.18
CA LEU A 102 25.09 18.77 -26.73
C LEU A 102 24.65 20.24 -26.71
N ASN A 103 23.63 20.59 -27.49
CA ASN A 103 23.06 21.91 -27.48
C ASN A 103 22.13 22.05 -26.23
N GLU A 104 22.64 22.71 -25.19
CA GLU A 104 21.92 22.92 -23.91
C GLU A 104 20.57 23.65 -24.10
N GLN A 105 20.44 24.44 -25.14
CA GLN A 105 19.21 25.19 -25.44
C GLN A 105 18.12 24.25 -26.00
N LEU A 106 18.46 23.32 -26.88
CA LEU A 106 17.56 22.29 -27.38
C LEU A 106 17.12 21.33 -26.27
N LYS A 107 18.05 20.98 -25.38
CA LYS A 107 17.76 20.21 -24.17
C LYS A 107 16.76 20.91 -23.26
N HIS A 108 16.83 22.23 -23.12
CA HIS A 108 15.81 23.00 -22.38
C HIS A 108 14.43 22.94 -23.03
N ILE A 109 14.33 22.94 -24.36
CA ILE A 109 13.06 22.73 -25.09
C ILE A 109 12.55 21.33 -24.80
N GLU A 110 13.35 20.30 -24.95
CA GLU A 110 12.97 18.90 -24.75
C GLU A 110 12.43 18.62 -23.34
N ILE A 111 13.14 19.11 -22.31
CA ILE A 111 12.70 19.05 -20.93
C ILE A 111 11.33 19.71 -20.74
N HIS A 112 11.08 20.81 -21.41
CA HIS A 112 9.85 21.60 -21.29
C HIS A 112 8.66 20.97 -22.05
N LEU A 113 8.92 20.39 -23.21
CA LEU A 113 7.94 19.65 -24.00
C LEU A 113 7.59 18.33 -23.33
N GLY A 114 8.50 17.73 -22.56
CA GLY A 114 8.30 16.54 -21.75
C GLY A 114 7.78 15.33 -22.52
N ILE A 115 8.16 15.21 -23.80
CA ILE A 115 7.71 14.16 -24.69
C ILE A 115 8.53 12.90 -24.43
N GLN A 116 7.86 11.75 -24.33
CA GLN A 116 8.46 10.46 -24.03
C GLN A 116 9.25 9.91 -25.24
N PRO A 117 10.40 9.24 -25.00
CA PRO A 117 11.18 8.62 -26.09
C PRO A 117 10.36 7.69 -26.99
N ASN A 118 9.44 6.94 -26.42
CA ASN A 118 8.60 5.99 -27.17
C ASN A 118 7.57 6.66 -28.09
N HIS A 119 7.21 7.92 -27.84
CA HIS A 119 6.39 8.72 -28.75
C HIS A 119 7.13 9.04 -30.05
N TYR A 120 8.44 9.16 -29.99
CA TYR A 120 9.26 9.49 -31.18
C TYR A 120 9.30 8.34 -32.18
N ASN A 121 9.20 7.08 -31.71
CA ASN A 121 9.23 5.89 -32.55
C ASN A 121 8.03 5.86 -33.52
N HIS A 122 6.88 6.41 -33.11
CA HIS A 122 5.67 6.49 -33.94
C HIS A 122 5.62 7.75 -34.80
N LEU A 123 6.36 8.78 -34.42
CA LEU A 123 6.38 10.06 -35.16
C LEU A 123 7.39 10.06 -36.30
N PHE A 124 8.54 9.41 -36.07
CA PHE A 124 9.64 9.38 -37.05
C PHE A 124 9.78 7.94 -37.58
N ASP A 125 9.77 7.78 -38.93
CA ASP A 125 10.09 6.50 -39.57
C ASP A 125 11.63 6.24 -39.48
N VAL A 126 12.18 6.19 -38.28
CA VAL A 126 13.60 5.95 -38.00
C VAL A 126 13.78 4.64 -37.24
N GLU A 127 14.90 3.97 -37.52
CA GLU A 127 15.25 2.74 -36.82
C GLU A 127 15.57 3.04 -35.37
N VAL A 128 14.91 2.32 -34.44
CA VAL A 128 15.20 2.36 -33.00
C VAL A 128 16.16 1.24 -32.67
N VAL A 129 17.30 1.58 -32.12
CA VAL A 129 18.23 0.60 -31.58
C VAL A 129 17.82 0.29 -30.17
N HIS A 130 17.15 -0.86 -29.97
CA HIS A 130 16.93 -1.42 -28.65
C HIS A 130 18.23 -2.03 -28.18
N GLU A 131 18.91 -1.37 -27.24
CA GLU A 131 19.98 -2.03 -26.50
C GLU A 131 19.33 -3.16 -25.69
N LYS A 132 19.71 -4.43 -26.00
CA LYS A 132 19.42 -5.51 -25.08
C LYS A 132 20.11 -5.18 -23.77
N THR A 133 19.36 -4.73 -22.79
CA THR A 133 19.83 -4.69 -21.41
C THR A 133 20.04 -6.13 -20.97
N SER A 134 21.27 -6.60 -21.12
CA SER A 134 21.74 -7.83 -20.51
C SER A 134 21.66 -7.69 -18.99
N ASP A 135 21.35 -8.75 -18.27
CA ASP A 135 21.71 -9.15 -16.89
C ASP A 135 22.19 -8.05 -15.91
N GLU A 136 21.62 -6.85 -16.00
CA GLU A 136 22.07 -5.75 -15.15
C GLU A 136 21.69 -5.98 -13.68
N TYR A 137 20.54 -6.56 -13.41
CA TYR A 137 20.04 -6.82 -12.05
C TYR A 137 19.65 -8.28 -11.89
N ASP A 138 19.91 -8.81 -10.68
CA ASP A 138 19.56 -10.17 -10.27
C ASP A 138 18.35 -10.10 -9.33
N ALA A 139 17.32 -10.87 -9.61
CA ALA A 139 16.10 -10.95 -8.80
C ALA A 139 16.37 -11.54 -7.40
N ASP A 140 17.30 -12.49 -7.28
CA ASP A 140 17.65 -13.10 -6.00
C ASP A 140 18.28 -12.09 -5.03
N VAL A 141 19.03 -11.12 -5.57
CA VAL A 141 19.58 -10.01 -4.76
C VAL A 141 18.45 -9.11 -4.25
N LEU A 142 17.48 -8.77 -5.11
CA LEU A 142 16.30 -7.99 -4.68
C LEU A 142 15.47 -8.75 -3.65
N ASP A 143 15.23 -10.03 -3.85
CA ASP A 143 14.53 -10.89 -2.90
C ASP A 143 15.28 -10.95 -1.54
N THR A 144 16.61 -11.02 -1.57
CA THR A 144 17.43 -10.97 -0.35
C THR A 144 17.31 -9.63 0.37
N ILE A 145 17.30 -8.52 -0.38
CA ILE A 145 17.09 -7.18 0.17
C ILE A 145 15.70 -7.08 0.83
N LEU A 146 14.66 -7.64 0.21
CA LEU A 146 13.30 -7.62 0.77
C LEU A 146 13.14 -8.55 1.99
N LYS A 147 13.80 -9.69 2.03
CA LYS A 147 13.77 -10.59 3.22
C LYS A 147 14.47 -9.97 4.43
N GLY A 148 15.47 -9.14 4.21
CA GLY A 148 16.21 -8.46 5.27
C GLY A 148 16.76 -9.41 6.33
N GLU A 149 16.49 -9.14 7.61
CA GLU A 149 16.95 -9.91 8.76
C GLU A 149 16.27 -11.30 8.87
N HIS A 150 15.21 -11.59 8.12
CA HIS A 150 14.40 -12.81 8.19
C HIS A 150 14.62 -13.74 6.98
N ALA A 151 15.75 -13.59 6.29
CA ALA A 151 16.02 -14.33 5.06
C ALA A 151 16.02 -15.85 5.27
N GLU A 152 16.56 -16.34 6.39
CA GLU A 152 16.63 -17.78 6.71
C GLU A 152 15.23 -18.34 6.99
N GLU A 153 14.46 -17.71 7.88
CA GLU A 153 13.10 -18.16 8.24
C GLU A 153 12.18 -18.17 7.01
N VAL A 154 12.27 -17.15 6.17
CA VAL A 154 11.48 -17.06 4.93
C VAL A 154 11.90 -18.12 3.93
N TYR A 155 13.21 -18.39 3.78
CA TYR A 155 13.71 -19.43 2.89
C TYR A 155 13.20 -20.82 3.31
N GLU A 156 13.36 -21.19 4.57
CA GLU A 156 12.88 -22.48 5.09
C GLU A 156 11.35 -22.58 5.01
N PHE A 157 10.64 -21.49 5.22
CA PHE A 157 9.19 -21.45 5.08
C PHE A 157 8.74 -21.67 3.64
N ARG A 158 9.36 -21.03 2.65
CA ARG A 158 9.07 -21.23 1.22
C ARG A 158 9.29 -22.68 0.81
N LYS A 159 10.38 -23.29 1.27
CA LYS A 159 10.67 -24.70 1.07
C LYS A 159 9.64 -25.63 1.71
N PHE A 160 9.13 -25.25 2.90
CA PHE A 160 8.05 -25.99 3.54
C PHE A 160 6.75 -25.95 2.74
N LEU A 161 6.45 -24.82 2.10
CA LEU A 161 5.26 -24.64 1.27
C LEU A 161 5.32 -25.40 -0.07
N ASP A 162 6.48 -25.92 -0.49
CA ASP A 162 6.63 -26.74 -1.71
C ASP A 162 6.11 -28.18 -1.57
N LYS A 163 5.32 -28.44 -0.54
CA LYS A 163 4.67 -29.73 -0.34
C LYS A 163 3.36 -29.81 -1.11
N PRO A 164 2.95 -31.01 -1.60
CA PRO A 164 1.70 -31.18 -2.34
C PRO A 164 0.45 -30.69 -1.61
N ASP A 165 0.47 -30.70 -0.26
CA ASP A 165 -0.65 -30.21 0.57
C ASP A 165 -0.92 -28.71 0.36
N PHE A 166 0.08 -27.93 -0.09
CA PHE A 166 -0.04 -26.51 -0.34
C PHE A 166 -0.18 -26.15 -1.83
N ALA A 167 -0.22 -27.14 -2.72
CA ALA A 167 -0.44 -26.87 -4.14
C ALA A 167 -1.80 -26.18 -4.35
N TRP A 168 -1.83 -25.18 -5.23
CA TRP A 168 -3.08 -24.44 -5.52
C TRP A 168 -4.07 -25.32 -6.29
N GLU A 169 -5.36 -25.20 -5.93
CA GLU A 169 -6.44 -25.98 -6.53
C GLU A 169 -7.76 -25.22 -6.48
N ILE A 170 -8.56 -25.30 -7.53
CA ILE A 170 -9.91 -24.73 -7.59
C ILE A 170 -10.89 -25.63 -6.85
N LEU A 171 -11.26 -25.27 -5.64
CA LEU A 171 -12.28 -25.94 -4.85
C LEU A 171 -13.56 -25.11 -4.82
N ARG A 172 -14.66 -25.67 -5.33
CA ARG A 172 -15.95 -24.97 -5.39
C ARG A 172 -16.85 -25.28 -4.20
N ASP A 173 -16.74 -26.48 -3.64
CA ASP A 173 -17.45 -26.82 -2.41
C ASP A 173 -16.75 -26.16 -1.20
N LYS A 174 -17.51 -25.35 -0.47
CA LYS A 174 -16.96 -24.59 0.65
C LYS A 174 -16.49 -25.47 1.81
N ASP A 175 -17.12 -26.62 2.02
CA ASP A 175 -16.79 -27.47 3.17
C ASP A 175 -15.56 -28.32 2.87
N GLU A 176 -15.40 -28.77 1.62
CA GLU A 176 -14.16 -29.38 1.14
C GLU A 176 -12.98 -28.37 1.24
N PHE A 177 -13.18 -27.14 0.78
CA PHE A 177 -12.17 -26.09 0.86
C PHE A 177 -11.79 -25.77 2.31
N ARG A 178 -12.75 -25.63 3.21
CA ARG A 178 -12.53 -25.39 4.65
C ARG A 178 -11.74 -26.52 5.32
N ASN A 179 -12.04 -27.77 4.98
CA ASN A 179 -11.34 -28.93 5.52
C ASN A 179 -9.89 -28.99 5.01
N ARG A 180 -9.65 -28.65 3.75
CA ARG A 180 -8.30 -28.53 3.21
C ARG A 180 -7.50 -27.45 3.93
N VAL A 181 -8.04 -26.24 4.06
CA VAL A 181 -7.38 -25.13 4.77
C VAL A 181 -7.13 -25.47 6.24
N LEU A 182 -8.05 -26.18 6.91
CA LEU A 182 -7.84 -26.68 8.26
C LEU A 182 -6.63 -27.63 8.33
N LYS A 183 -6.52 -28.59 7.41
CA LYS A 183 -5.37 -29.50 7.34
C LYS A 183 -4.06 -28.74 7.13
N GLN A 184 -4.04 -27.75 6.24
CA GLN A 184 -2.88 -26.92 5.99
C GLN A 184 -2.44 -26.14 7.26
N VAL A 185 -3.38 -25.54 8.00
CA VAL A 185 -3.10 -24.85 9.26
C VAL A 185 -2.58 -25.82 10.32
N GLN A 186 -3.08 -27.06 10.37
CA GLN A 186 -2.57 -28.07 11.28
C GLN A 186 -1.12 -28.44 10.95
N LEU A 187 -0.79 -28.66 9.68
CA LEU A 187 0.59 -28.92 9.24
C LEU A 187 1.54 -27.77 9.61
N LEU A 188 1.10 -26.52 9.47
CA LEU A 188 1.88 -25.34 9.87
C LEU A 188 2.07 -25.27 11.39
N GLY A 189 1.03 -25.61 12.17
CA GLY A 189 1.11 -25.65 13.63
C GLY A 189 2.04 -26.75 14.14
N GLU A 190 1.97 -27.95 13.56
CA GLU A 190 2.84 -29.09 13.87
C GLU A 190 4.31 -28.78 13.55
N ALA A 191 4.58 -28.05 12.46
CA ALA A 191 5.90 -27.62 12.06
C ALA A 191 6.45 -26.44 12.89
N GLY A 192 5.66 -25.86 13.81
CA GLY A 192 6.08 -24.79 14.70
C GLY A 192 5.86 -23.37 14.17
N TYR A 193 5.46 -23.19 12.91
CA TYR A 193 5.24 -21.86 12.32
C TYR A 193 4.13 -21.07 13.04
N GLY A 194 3.12 -21.75 13.56
CA GLY A 194 2.03 -21.12 14.30
C GLY A 194 2.46 -20.47 15.63
N ALA A 195 3.49 -21.02 16.26
CA ALA A 195 3.97 -20.55 17.56
C ALA A 195 5.12 -19.53 17.47
N MET A 196 5.62 -19.15 16.27
CA MET A 196 6.82 -18.30 16.11
C MET A 196 6.78 -17.02 16.97
N ALA A 197 5.62 -16.40 17.11
CA ALA A 197 5.44 -15.19 17.91
C ALA A 197 5.26 -15.46 19.42
N TYR A 198 5.24 -16.72 19.85
CA TYR A 198 5.08 -17.07 21.26
C TYR A 198 6.46 -17.19 21.95
N PRO A 199 6.51 -17.04 23.29
CA PRO A 199 7.74 -17.26 24.03
C PRO A 199 8.27 -18.69 23.86
N ASP A 200 9.58 -18.86 23.94
CA ASP A 200 10.28 -20.14 23.81
C ASP A 200 9.75 -21.22 24.78
N ALA A 201 9.41 -20.84 26.01
CA ALA A 201 8.81 -21.71 27.00
C ALA A 201 7.52 -22.41 26.54
N TYR A 202 6.87 -21.93 25.50
CA TYR A 202 5.61 -22.45 24.92
C TYR A 202 5.78 -22.95 23.48
N GLY A 203 7.02 -23.20 23.08
CA GLY A 203 7.36 -23.76 21.75
C GLY A 203 7.41 -22.73 20.62
N GLY A 204 7.57 -21.46 20.96
CA GLY A 204 7.80 -20.37 20.02
C GLY A 204 9.26 -19.96 19.90
N THR A 205 9.52 -18.84 19.25
CA THR A 205 10.85 -18.22 19.11
C THR A 205 10.86 -16.74 19.50
N ASP A 206 9.73 -16.24 20.02
CA ASP A 206 9.49 -14.82 20.33
C ASP A 206 9.79 -13.87 19.15
N ASN A 207 9.60 -14.38 17.91
CA ASN A 207 9.92 -13.67 16.66
C ASN A 207 8.66 -13.25 15.92
N MET A 208 8.02 -12.17 16.38
CA MET A 208 6.83 -11.60 15.72
C MET A 208 7.15 -11.01 14.34
N PRO A 209 8.32 -10.39 14.06
CA PRO A 209 8.69 -9.96 12.71
C PRO A 209 8.76 -11.10 11.71
N ALA A 210 9.40 -12.23 12.03
CA ALA A 210 9.41 -13.40 11.14
C ALA A 210 8.01 -13.99 10.94
N TYR A 211 7.17 -14.04 12.00
CA TYR A 211 5.76 -14.42 11.89
C TYR A 211 5.01 -13.56 10.87
N ALA A 212 5.22 -12.25 10.87
CA ALA A 212 4.59 -11.34 9.92
C ALA A 212 5.15 -11.52 8.49
N ALA A 213 6.45 -11.85 8.34
CA ALA A 213 7.04 -12.15 7.04
C ALA A 213 6.43 -13.42 6.44
N ILE A 214 6.33 -14.51 7.20
CA ILE A 214 5.69 -15.75 6.69
C ILE A 214 4.20 -15.55 6.41
N PHE A 215 3.51 -14.70 7.15
CA PHE A 215 2.10 -14.38 6.89
C PHE A 215 1.88 -13.78 5.48
N GLU A 216 2.80 -12.94 5.00
CA GLU A 216 2.78 -12.43 3.62
C GLU A 216 2.90 -13.58 2.60
N HIS A 217 3.77 -14.56 2.85
CA HIS A 217 4.01 -15.69 1.95
C HIS A 217 2.83 -16.68 1.89
N LEU A 218 2.03 -16.79 2.96
CA LEU A 218 0.81 -17.58 2.93
C LEU A 218 -0.18 -17.08 1.88
N MET A 219 -0.20 -15.78 1.58
CA MET A 219 -1.03 -15.19 0.52
C MET A 219 -0.61 -15.60 -0.89
N PHE A 220 0.61 -16.08 -1.08
CA PHE A 220 1.03 -16.66 -2.37
C PHE A 220 0.44 -18.04 -2.61
N VAL A 221 0.05 -18.74 -1.54
CA VAL A 221 -0.63 -20.03 -1.60
C VAL A 221 -2.14 -19.84 -1.68
N ASP A 222 -2.74 -19.18 -0.66
CA ASP A 222 -4.19 -19.01 -0.54
C ASP A 222 -4.53 -17.97 0.52
N GLY A 223 -5.46 -17.05 0.20
CA GLY A 223 -5.91 -16.03 1.16
C GLY A 223 -6.65 -16.60 2.36
N SER A 224 -7.42 -17.69 2.17
CA SER A 224 -8.13 -18.35 3.26
C SER A 224 -7.17 -19.02 4.25
N LEU A 225 -6.07 -19.60 3.73
CA LEU A 225 -5.00 -20.17 4.56
C LEU A 225 -4.36 -19.09 5.43
N ALA A 226 -3.97 -17.95 4.83
CA ALA A 226 -3.39 -16.84 5.58
C ALA A 226 -4.30 -16.35 6.69
N ILE A 227 -5.59 -16.14 6.40
CA ILE A 227 -6.53 -15.64 7.39
C ILE A 227 -6.85 -16.67 8.47
N LYS A 228 -7.05 -17.94 8.12
CA LYS A 228 -7.29 -18.99 9.14
C LYS A 228 -6.09 -19.19 10.06
N PHE A 229 -4.87 -19.11 9.51
CA PHE A 229 -3.62 -19.09 10.27
C PHE A 229 -3.59 -17.88 11.23
N GLY A 230 -3.88 -16.67 10.74
CA GLY A 230 -3.95 -15.47 11.57
C GLY A 230 -4.99 -15.55 12.69
N VAL A 231 -6.17 -16.12 12.42
CA VAL A 231 -7.23 -16.30 13.44
C VAL A 231 -6.78 -17.28 14.53
N GLN A 232 -6.22 -18.44 14.16
CA GLN A 232 -5.77 -19.45 15.10
C GLN A 232 -4.62 -18.95 15.98
N PHE A 233 -3.55 -18.49 15.37
CA PHE A 233 -2.30 -18.21 16.07
C PHE A 233 -2.17 -16.75 16.51
N GLY A 234 -2.52 -15.81 15.63
CA GLY A 234 -2.39 -14.37 15.89
C GLY A 234 -3.50 -13.80 16.76
N LEU A 235 -4.76 -14.19 16.54
CA LEU A 235 -5.89 -13.65 17.28
C LEU A 235 -6.25 -14.50 18.49
N PHE A 236 -6.60 -15.78 18.32
CA PHE A 236 -6.95 -16.66 19.45
C PHE A 236 -5.75 -16.88 20.38
N GLY A 237 -4.66 -17.42 19.87
CA GLY A 237 -3.45 -17.63 20.66
C GLY A 237 -2.84 -16.33 21.14
N GLY A 238 -2.81 -15.29 20.29
CA GLY A 238 -2.36 -13.94 20.66
C GLY A 238 -3.19 -13.32 21.78
N SER A 239 -4.51 -13.55 21.84
CA SER A 239 -5.35 -13.11 22.98
C SER A 239 -4.93 -13.79 24.29
N ILE A 240 -4.64 -15.10 24.27
CA ILE A 240 -4.15 -15.84 25.42
C ILE A 240 -2.80 -15.26 25.86
N GLN A 241 -1.85 -15.09 24.93
CA GLN A 241 -0.51 -14.56 25.20
C GLN A 241 -0.55 -13.13 25.75
N LYS A 242 -1.32 -12.23 25.15
CA LYS A 242 -1.24 -10.79 25.46
C LYS A 242 -2.21 -10.36 26.56
N LEU A 243 -3.35 -11.03 26.74
CA LEU A 243 -4.38 -10.68 27.72
C LEU A 243 -4.42 -11.64 28.92
N GLY A 244 -3.86 -12.85 28.77
CA GLY A 244 -3.72 -13.83 29.82
C GLY A 244 -2.50 -13.58 30.73
N THR A 245 -2.40 -14.42 31.74
CA THR A 245 -1.26 -14.48 32.66
C THR A 245 -0.61 -15.86 32.55
N LYS A 246 0.52 -16.07 33.24
CA LYS A 246 1.30 -17.33 33.21
C LYS A 246 0.41 -18.58 33.31
N LYS A 247 -0.63 -18.55 34.14
CA LYS A 247 -1.58 -19.67 34.31
C LYS A 247 -2.25 -20.03 32.98
N HIS A 248 -2.70 -19.05 32.22
CA HIS A 248 -3.34 -19.27 30.91
C HIS A 248 -2.31 -19.73 29.87
N HIS A 249 -1.10 -19.18 29.92
CA HIS A 249 -0.03 -19.58 29.02
C HIS A 249 0.34 -21.05 29.24
N ASP A 250 0.59 -21.45 30.49
CA ASP A 250 0.94 -22.84 30.87
C ASP A 250 -0.15 -23.85 30.45
N GLN A 251 -1.43 -23.43 30.49
CA GLN A 251 -2.56 -24.32 30.22
C GLN A 251 -2.91 -24.44 28.72
N TYR A 252 -2.77 -23.36 27.94
CA TYR A 252 -3.37 -23.31 26.60
C TYR A 252 -2.40 -22.97 25.47
N LEU A 253 -1.29 -22.24 25.72
CA LEU A 253 -0.57 -21.59 24.65
C LEU A 253 0.17 -22.59 23.75
N THR A 254 0.78 -23.63 24.36
CA THR A 254 1.47 -24.68 23.60
C THR A 254 0.50 -25.47 22.71
N ASP A 255 -0.69 -25.83 23.23
CA ASP A 255 -1.68 -26.58 22.46
C ASP A 255 -2.34 -25.72 21.38
N ALA A 256 -2.51 -24.41 21.62
CA ALA A 256 -2.96 -23.47 20.60
C ALA A 256 -1.93 -23.34 19.46
N GLY A 257 -0.64 -23.23 19.77
CA GLY A 257 0.45 -23.14 18.81
C GLY A 257 0.65 -24.39 17.95
N LYS A 258 0.29 -25.57 18.48
CA LYS A 258 0.35 -26.88 17.77
C LYS A 258 -0.99 -27.34 17.22
N THR A 259 -2.00 -26.46 17.18
CA THR A 259 -3.38 -26.77 16.72
C THR A 259 -4.08 -27.93 17.44
N LYS A 260 -3.53 -28.42 18.56
CA LYS A 260 -4.23 -29.38 19.43
C LYS A 260 -5.47 -28.75 20.06
N LEU A 261 -5.39 -27.45 20.35
CA LEU A 261 -6.52 -26.62 20.74
C LEU A 261 -6.85 -25.64 19.60
N LEU A 262 -7.86 -26.01 18.78
CA LEU A 262 -8.40 -25.11 17.78
C LEU A 262 -9.26 -24.03 18.44
N GLY A 263 -9.04 -22.77 18.07
CA GLY A 263 -9.71 -21.64 18.67
C GLY A 263 -10.18 -20.58 17.70
N CYS A 264 -11.12 -19.76 18.18
CA CYS A 264 -11.60 -18.58 17.46
C CYS A 264 -11.61 -17.33 18.35
N PHE A 265 -11.69 -16.17 17.70
CA PHE A 265 -11.69 -14.85 18.34
C PHE A 265 -13.07 -14.21 18.17
N ALA A 266 -13.90 -14.24 19.21
CA ALA A 266 -15.30 -13.85 19.17
C ALA A 266 -15.52 -12.44 19.78
N MET A 267 -15.18 -11.39 19.02
CA MET A 267 -15.36 -9.99 19.44
C MET A 267 -16.58 -9.34 18.77
N THR A 268 -16.59 -9.29 17.44
CA THR A 268 -17.59 -8.58 16.63
C THR A 268 -18.99 -9.14 16.84
N GLU A 269 -19.98 -8.26 16.92
CA GLU A 269 -21.41 -8.61 16.96
C GLU A 269 -22.13 -8.10 15.72
N THR A 270 -23.25 -8.69 15.33
CA THR A 270 -24.09 -8.22 14.22
C THR A 270 -24.40 -6.71 14.34
N GLY A 271 -24.69 -6.23 15.54
CA GLY A 271 -24.98 -4.81 15.81
C GLY A 271 -23.74 -3.92 16.06
N HIS A 272 -22.54 -4.49 16.23
CA HIS A 272 -21.34 -3.79 16.68
C HIS A 272 -20.08 -4.28 15.96
N GLY A 273 -19.86 -3.80 14.72
CA GLY A 273 -18.64 -4.07 13.95
C GLY A 273 -17.50 -3.13 14.36
N SER A 274 -17.65 -1.83 14.11
CA SER A 274 -16.61 -0.80 14.43
C SER A 274 -16.65 -0.36 15.89
N ASN A 275 -17.84 -0.27 16.50
CA ASN A 275 -17.99 0.14 17.90
C ASN A 275 -17.93 -1.08 18.85
N VAL A 276 -16.80 -1.78 18.86
CA VAL A 276 -16.58 -2.97 19.70
C VAL A 276 -16.61 -2.69 21.21
N ARG A 277 -16.55 -1.43 21.64
CA ARG A 277 -16.79 -1.04 23.02
C ARG A 277 -18.27 -1.17 23.42
N GLY A 278 -19.17 -1.05 22.45
CA GLY A 278 -20.62 -1.08 22.66
C GLY A 278 -21.25 -2.46 22.55
N ILE A 279 -20.46 -3.54 22.44
CA ILE A 279 -20.95 -4.93 22.36
C ILE A 279 -21.92 -5.22 23.50
N LYS A 280 -22.89 -6.10 23.26
CA LYS A 280 -24.00 -6.41 24.15
C LYS A 280 -23.88 -7.71 24.89
N THR A 281 -23.13 -8.69 24.34
CA THR A 281 -22.84 -9.93 25.07
C THR A 281 -22.33 -9.61 26.47
N THR A 282 -22.89 -10.23 27.49
CA THR A 282 -22.53 -10.05 28.90
C THR A 282 -21.76 -11.23 29.45
N ALA A 283 -20.93 -10.97 30.45
CA ALA A 283 -20.20 -11.95 31.24
C ALA A 283 -20.45 -11.60 32.72
N THR A 284 -21.44 -12.24 33.34
CA THR A 284 -21.85 -11.94 34.71
C THR A 284 -21.19 -12.90 35.70
N TYR A 285 -20.45 -12.37 36.64
CA TYR A 285 -19.86 -13.17 37.69
C TYR A 285 -20.92 -13.61 38.74
N ASP A 286 -21.05 -14.92 38.91
CA ASP A 286 -21.85 -15.54 39.95
C ASP A 286 -20.96 -16.00 41.12
N LYS A 287 -21.01 -15.24 42.21
CA LYS A 287 -20.19 -15.50 43.41
C LYS A 287 -20.55 -16.84 44.07
N ALA A 288 -21.80 -17.28 43.98
CA ALA A 288 -22.24 -18.51 44.65
C ALA A 288 -21.63 -19.76 44.01
N SER A 289 -21.43 -19.75 42.70
CA SER A 289 -20.85 -20.88 41.95
C SER A 289 -19.39 -20.63 41.52
N ASP A 290 -18.77 -19.51 41.89
CA ASP A 290 -17.44 -19.05 41.43
C ASP A 290 -17.28 -19.17 39.92
N SER A 291 -18.31 -18.79 39.17
CA SER A 291 -18.37 -18.93 37.72
C SER A 291 -18.73 -17.62 37.01
N ILE A 292 -18.40 -17.51 35.72
CA ILE A 292 -18.84 -16.42 34.84
C ILE A 292 -19.91 -16.96 33.89
N ILE A 293 -21.06 -16.28 33.83
CA ILE A 293 -22.16 -16.62 32.97
C ILE A 293 -22.13 -15.75 31.72
N ILE A 294 -21.91 -16.37 30.56
CA ILE A 294 -21.89 -15.70 29.26
C ILE A 294 -23.29 -15.73 28.65
N HIS A 295 -23.81 -14.57 28.25
CA HIS A 295 -25.17 -14.47 27.72
C HIS A 295 -25.27 -13.46 26.57
N THR A 296 -25.92 -13.85 25.47
CA THR A 296 -26.31 -13.01 24.35
C THR A 296 -27.73 -12.50 24.56
N PRO A 297 -27.94 -11.21 24.89
CA PRO A 297 -29.27 -10.75 25.36
C PRO A 297 -30.33 -10.65 24.26
N GLY A 298 -29.93 -10.37 23.02
CA GLY A 298 -30.84 -10.18 21.90
C GLY A 298 -30.47 -11.00 20.67
N LYS A 299 -31.42 -11.20 19.77
CA LYS A 299 -31.23 -11.99 18.55
C LYS A 299 -30.09 -11.46 17.69
N ASN A 300 -29.89 -10.13 17.64
CA ASN A 300 -28.85 -9.45 16.84
C ASN A 300 -27.60 -9.04 17.67
N ASP A 301 -27.50 -9.52 18.90
CA ASP A 301 -26.34 -9.29 19.76
C ASP A 301 -25.35 -10.47 19.74
N ASN A 302 -25.57 -11.42 18.81
CA ASN A 302 -24.71 -12.57 18.58
C ASN A 302 -23.33 -12.13 18.04
N LYS A 303 -22.35 -12.96 18.32
CA LYS A 303 -21.04 -12.86 17.67
C LYS A 303 -21.21 -13.23 16.20
N GLU A 304 -20.62 -12.46 15.28
CA GLU A 304 -20.79 -12.68 13.83
C GLU A 304 -19.47 -12.45 13.08
N TYR A 305 -19.36 -13.09 11.94
CA TYR A 305 -18.14 -13.13 11.10
C TYR A 305 -16.96 -13.82 11.79
N ILE A 306 -17.22 -14.71 12.75
CA ILE A 306 -16.17 -15.32 13.56
C ILE A 306 -15.47 -16.41 12.74
N GLY A 307 -14.23 -16.14 12.35
CA GLY A 307 -13.36 -17.13 11.70
C GLY A 307 -13.06 -18.29 12.64
N ASN A 308 -12.92 -19.50 12.11
CA ASN A 308 -12.78 -20.76 12.83
C ASN A 308 -14.00 -21.17 13.66
N ALA A 309 -15.15 -20.50 13.56
CA ALA A 309 -16.31 -20.78 14.43
C ALA A 309 -16.83 -22.23 14.33
N LEU A 310 -16.73 -22.84 13.13
CA LEU A 310 -17.26 -24.20 12.92
C LEU A 310 -16.26 -25.28 13.37
N HIS A 311 -14.95 -25.00 13.31
CA HIS A 311 -13.91 -25.97 13.65
C HIS A 311 -13.36 -25.81 15.09
N SER A 312 -13.55 -24.65 15.74
CA SER A 312 -12.93 -24.37 17.04
C SER A 312 -13.58 -25.16 18.19
N LYS A 313 -12.72 -25.59 19.13
CA LYS A 313 -13.12 -26.15 20.42
C LYS A 313 -13.32 -25.08 21.50
N MET A 314 -12.67 -23.92 21.33
CA MET A 314 -12.67 -22.82 22.31
C MET A 314 -12.76 -21.47 21.62
N ALA A 315 -13.41 -20.50 22.25
CA ALA A 315 -13.45 -19.11 21.81
C ALA A 315 -12.83 -18.18 22.87
N SER A 316 -12.07 -17.17 22.40
CA SER A 316 -11.80 -15.97 23.16
C SER A 316 -12.96 -15.00 22.96
N VAL A 317 -13.91 -14.98 23.91
CA VAL A 317 -15.15 -14.20 23.82
C VAL A 317 -14.96 -12.86 24.52
N PHE A 318 -15.20 -11.77 23.78
CA PHE A 318 -15.25 -10.43 24.34
C PHE A 318 -16.68 -10.09 24.78
N ALA A 319 -16.84 -9.71 26.05
CA ALA A 319 -18.13 -9.44 26.67
C ALA A 319 -18.05 -8.33 27.72
N GLN A 320 -19.18 -7.71 28.03
CA GLN A 320 -19.30 -6.75 29.15
C GLN A 320 -19.22 -7.51 30.46
N LEU A 321 -18.12 -7.34 31.21
CA LEU A 321 -17.97 -8.00 32.51
C LEU A 321 -18.79 -7.29 33.59
N ILE A 322 -19.67 -8.05 34.24
CA ILE A 322 -20.53 -7.57 35.33
C ILE A 322 -20.13 -8.28 36.62
N VAL A 323 -19.70 -7.53 37.63
CA VAL A 323 -19.33 -8.03 38.95
C VAL A 323 -20.11 -7.24 40.02
N ASP A 324 -20.79 -7.91 40.93
CA ASP A 324 -21.63 -7.28 41.94
C ASP A 324 -22.64 -6.28 41.36
N GLY A 325 -23.22 -6.58 40.21
CA GLY A 325 -24.17 -5.71 39.50
C GLY A 325 -23.56 -4.51 38.78
N LYS A 326 -22.25 -4.32 38.87
CA LYS A 326 -21.54 -3.22 38.23
C LYS A 326 -20.87 -3.66 36.92
N ASN A 327 -21.09 -2.91 35.85
CA ASN A 327 -20.42 -3.13 34.56
C ASN A 327 -18.97 -2.57 34.62
N GLU A 328 -17.99 -3.48 34.56
CA GLU A 328 -16.56 -3.17 34.54
C GLU A 328 -16.00 -2.97 33.10
N GLY A 329 -16.84 -3.05 32.07
CA GLY A 329 -16.50 -2.89 30.66
C GLY A 329 -16.10 -4.21 29.98
N VAL A 330 -15.64 -4.10 28.73
CA VAL A 330 -15.31 -5.25 27.90
C VAL A 330 -14.08 -5.98 28.43
N HIS A 331 -14.20 -7.30 28.56
CA HIS A 331 -13.12 -8.23 28.91
C HIS A 331 -13.13 -9.44 27.99
N ALA A 332 -12.04 -10.19 27.93
CA ALA A 332 -11.92 -11.42 27.15
C ALA A 332 -12.00 -12.64 28.08
N ILE A 333 -12.85 -13.59 27.74
CA ILE A 333 -13.10 -14.80 28.50
C ILE A 333 -12.92 -16.02 27.59
N LEU A 334 -12.19 -17.04 28.02
CA LEU A 334 -12.07 -18.30 27.30
C LEU A 334 -13.33 -19.15 27.53
N VAL A 335 -14.05 -19.44 26.46
CA VAL A 335 -15.31 -20.21 26.51
C VAL A 335 -15.16 -21.47 25.65
N PRO A 336 -15.18 -22.67 26.24
CA PRO A 336 -15.28 -23.92 25.50
C PRO A 336 -16.57 -23.92 24.63
N LEU A 337 -16.45 -24.29 23.36
CA LEU A 337 -17.56 -24.33 22.40
C LEU A 337 -18.03 -25.76 22.14
N ARG A 338 -17.13 -26.73 22.15
CA ARG A 338 -17.36 -28.13 21.80
C ARG A 338 -16.68 -29.07 22.76
N ASN A 339 -17.29 -30.27 22.92
CA ASN A 339 -16.72 -31.39 23.63
C ASN A 339 -15.65 -32.13 22.76
N GLU A 340 -15.08 -33.22 23.30
CA GLU A 340 -14.09 -34.02 22.60
C GLU A 340 -14.63 -34.72 21.34
N ASN A 341 -15.95 -34.93 21.26
CA ASN A 341 -16.62 -35.48 20.09
C ASN A 341 -16.99 -34.43 19.06
N HIS A 342 -16.50 -33.17 19.19
CA HIS A 342 -16.85 -32.03 18.36
C HIS A 342 -18.34 -31.61 18.40
N GLU A 343 -19.12 -32.08 19.37
CA GLU A 343 -20.48 -31.64 19.58
C GLU A 343 -20.52 -30.29 20.30
N THR A 344 -21.42 -29.39 19.85
CA THR A 344 -21.60 -28.07 20.49
C THR A 344 -22.13 -28.24 21.92
N LEU A 345 -21.52 -27.53 22.87
CA LEU A 345 -21.92 -27.60 24.28
C LEU A 345 -23.26 -26.92 24.51
N GLU A 346 -23.95 -27.36 25.61
CA GLU A 346 -25.23 -26.81 26.03
C GLU A 346 -25.19 -25.28 26.19
N GLY A 347 -26.24 -24.61 25.74
CA GLY A 347 -26.35 -23.15 25.78
C GLY A 347 -25.60 -22.43 24.65
N ILE A 348 -24.93 -23.13 23.76
CA ILE A 348 -24.22 -22.54 22.62
C ILE A 348 -24.92 -22.90 21.31
N THR A 349 -25.19 -21.91 20.48
CA THR A 349 -25.67 -22.08 19.11
C THR A 349 -24.66 -21.50 18.13
N ILE A 350 -24.31 -22.28 17.12
CA ILE A 350 -23.38 -21.88 16.07
C ILE A 350 -24.02 -22.06 14.70
N GLU A 351 -24.04 -21.01 13.89
CA GLU A 351 -24.57 -21.05 12.52
C GLU A 351 -23.45 -20.65 11.52
N ASP A 352 -23.45 -21.29 10.35
CA ASP A 352 -22.54 -20.94 9.24
C ASP A 352 -22.97 -19.63 8.56
N ASN A 353 -22.02 -18.75 8.24
CA ASN A 353 -22.27 -17.56 7.41
C ASN A 353 -22.45 -17.91 5.91
N GLY A 354 -22.16 -19.14 5.49
CA GLY A 354 -22.31 -19.59 4.10
C GLY A 354 -21.20 -19.09 3.17
N TYR A 355 -21.56 -18.94 1.88
CA TYR A 355 -20.64 -18.41 0.86
C TYR A 355 -20.40 -16.91 1.02
N LYS A 356 -19.20 -16.47 0.70
CA LYS A 356 -18.74 -15.08 0.79
C LYS A 356 -18.16 -14.64 -0.55
N LEU A 357 -17.83 -13.35 -0.68
CA LEU A 357 -17.13 -12.80 -1.86
C LEU A 357 -15.77 -13.51 -2.09
N GLY A 358 -15.02 -13.71 -1.00
CA GLY A 358 -13.73 -14.39 -0.97
C GLY A 358 -13.53 -15.10 0.37
N LEU A 359 -12.33 -15.64 0.59
CA LEU A 359 -11.96 -16.36 1.83
C LEU A 359 -12.92 -17.50 2.19
N ASN A 360 -13.40 -18.23 1.17
CA ASN A 360 -14.38 -19.30 1.38
C ASN A 360 -13.82 -20.53 2.11
N GLY A 361 -12.48 -20.68 2.12
CA GLY A 361 -11.80 -21.67 2.95
C GLY A 361 -11.74 -21.35 4.45
N VAL A 362 -12.16 -20.13 4.86
CA VAL A 362 -12.34 -19.77 6.27
C VAL A 362 -13.79 -20.07 6.68
N ASP A 363 -13.97 -20.86 7.72
CA ASP A 363 -15.27 -21.25 8.29
C ASP A 363 -15.83 -20.16 9.22
N ASN A 364 -16.33 -19.08 8.62
CA ASN A 364 -16.96 -18.00 9.38
C ASN A 364 -18.35 -18.40 9.87
N GLY A 365 -18.66 -18.05 11.14
CA GLY A 365 -19.95 -18.34 11.72
C GLY A 365 -20.47 -17.27 12.67
N LYS A 366 -21.70 -17.50 13.10
CA LYS A 366 -22.40 -16.76 14.14
C LYS A 366 -22.42 -17.58 15.41
N ILE A 367 -22.30 -16.95 16.57
CA ILE A 367 -22.31 -17.66 17.87
C ILE A 367 -23.26 -16.92 18.84
N TRP A 368 -24.20 -17.65 19.41
CA TRP A 368 -25.05 -17.20 20.52
C TRP A 368 -24.71 -17.96 21.79
N PHE A 369 -24.80 -17.27 22.92
CA PHE A 369 -24.59 -17.84 24.26
C PHE A 369 -25.87 -17.68 25.09
N ASN A 370 -26.41 -18.77 25.60
CA ASN A 370 -27.59 -18.77 26.47
C ASN A 370 -27.19 -19.25 27.87
N ASN A 371 -26.75 -18.30 28.71
CA ASN A 371 -26.37 -18.56 30.10
C ASN A 371 -25.25 -19.63 30.27
N VAL A 372 -24.27 -19.60 29.38
CA VAL A 372 -23.14 -20.54 29.39
C VAL A 372 -22.23 -20.23 30.58
N LYS A 373 -22.07 -21.23 31.47
CA LYS A 373 -21.22 -21.11 32.67
C LYS A 373 -19.81 -21.57 32.38
N VAL A 374 -18.83 -20.72 32.75
CA VAL A 374 -17.41 -21.06 32.70
C VAL A 374 -16.74 -20.70 34.03
N PRO A 375 -15.67 -21.42 34.44
CA PRO A 375 -14.95 -21.08 35.64
C PRO A 375 -14.42 -19.63 35.62
N ARG A 376 -14.39 -18.97 36.78
CA ARG A 376 -13.80 -17.62 36.95
C ARG A 376 -12.39 -17.52 36.35
N GLN A 377 -11.64 -18.60 36.41
CA GLN A 377 -10.27 -18.70 35.93
C GLN A 377 -10.14 -18.58 34.39
N ASN A 378 -11.26 -18.65 33.66
CA ASN A 378 -11.26 -18.46 32.20
C ASN A 378 -11.23 -16.96 31.80
N LEU A 379 -11.35 -16.04 32.76
CA LEU A 379 -11.12 -14.63 32.52
C LEU A 379 -9.64 -14.39 32.18
N LEU A 380 -9.33 -13.83 31.00
CA LEU A 380 -7.97 -13.39 30.65
C LEU A 380 -7.62 -12.15 31.48
N ASN A 381 -6.92 -12.34 32.58
CA ASN A 381 -6.93 -11.43 33.74
C ASN A 381 -5.70 -10.51 33.88
N LYS A 382 -4.91 -10.32 32.83
CA LYS A 382 -3.72 -9.44 32.88
C LYS A 382 -4.04 -7.97 33.22
N TYR A 383 -5.18 -7.46 32.75
CA TYR A 383 -5.59 -6.06 32.91
C TYR A 383 -6.77 -5.85 33.86
N GLY A 384 -7.40 -6.92 34.30
CA GLY A 384 -8.51 -6.87 35.25
C GLY A 384 -8.87 -8.25 35.72
N GLU A 385 -9.00 -8.47 37.04
CA GLU A 385 -9.20 -9.76 37.67
C GLU A 385 -10.37 -9.75 38.65
N ILE A 386 -10.98 -10.90 38.84
CA ILE A 386 -11.90 -11.17 39.94
C ILE A 386 -11.10 -11.93 40.99
N LYS A 387 -10.91 -11.33 42.18
CA LYS A 387 -10.15 -11.89 43.29
C LYS A 387 -10.88 -13.09 43.95
N ASP A 388 -10.21 -13.79 44.83
CA ASP A 388 -10.79 -14.95 45.53
C ASP A 388 -11.94 -14.57 46.47
N ASP A 389 -12.00 -13.33 46.96
CA ASP A 389 -13.14 -12.78 47.72
C ASP A 389 -14.35 -12.42 46.83
N GLY A 390 -14.21 -12.53 45.49
CA GLY A 390 -15.20 -12.18 44.51
C GLY A 390 -15.19 -10.71 44.07
N SER A 391 -14.31 -9.87 44.66
CA SER A 391 -14.20 -8.46 44.30
C SER A 391 -13.45 -8.27 42.98
N TYR A 392 -13.85 -7.25 42.18
CA TYR A 392 -13.14 -6.90 40.96
C TYR A 392 -11.97 -5.94 41.26
N PHE A 393 -10.82 -6.20 40.61
CA PHE A 393 -9.64 -5.34 40.68
C PHE A 393 -9.04 -5.08 39.29
N SER A 394 -8.59 -3.85 39.07
CA SER A 394 -7.76 -3.47 37.93
C SER A 394 -6.84 -2.29 38.31
N SER A 395 -5.59 -2.36 37.89
CA SER A 395 -4.62 -1.24 37.99
C SER A 395 -5.05 -0.05 37.10
N ILE A 396 -5.79 -0.30 36.02
CA ILE A 396 -6.33 0.71 35.13
C ILE A 396 -7.81 0.95 35.49
N LYS A 397 -8.06 1.92 36.37
CA LYS A 397 -9.41 2.18 36.90
C LYS A 397 -10.44 2.63 35.88
N ASN A 398 -10.03 3.36 34.82
CA ASN A 398 -10.93 3.80 33.78
C ASN A 398 -11.22 2.67 32.77
N PRO A 399 -12.47 2.17 32.65
CA PRO A 399 -12.80 1.05 31.75
C PRO A 399 -12.46 1.30 30.30
N ASN A 400 -12.63 2.55 29.81
CA ASN A 400 -12.29 2.89 28.42
C ASN A 400 -10.77 2.83 28.20
N LYS A 401 -9.97 3.39 29.12
CA LYS A 401 -8.51 3.34 29.02
C LYS A 401 -8.02 1.87 29.06
N ARG A 402 -8.59 1.06 29.95
CA ARG A 402 -8.28 -0.37 30.03
C ARG A 402 -8.58 -1.10 28.75
N PHE A 403 -9.77 -0.91 28.18
CA PHE A 403 -10.18 -1.53 26.91
C PHE A 403 -9.22 -1.15 25.76
N PHE A 404 -8.91 0.12 25.59
CA PHE A 404 -7.93 0.52 24.55
C PHE A 404 -6.53 0.00 24.80
N THR A 405 -6.09 -0.13 26.06
CA THR A 405 -4.80 -0.78 26.39
C THR A 405 -4.82 -2.26 25.98
N MET A 406 -5.93 -2.97 26.23
CA MET A 406 -6.09 -4.36 25.79
C MET A 406 -6.05 -4.47 24.25
N LEU A 407 -6.77 -3.62 23.51
CA LEU A 407 -6.75 -3.60 22.05
C LEU A 407 -5.38 -3.25 21.48
N GLY A 408 -4.64 -2.34 22.11
CA GLY A 408 -3.30 -1.94 21.68
C GLY A 408 -2.31 -3.11 21.65
N THR A 409 -2.52 -4.14 22.46
CA THR A 409 -1.67 -5.35 22.45
C THR A 409 -1.93 -6.25 21.24
N LEU A 410 -3.00 -6.00 20.46
CA LEU A 410 -3.40 -6.79 19.29
C LEU A 410 -3.11 -6.05 17.97
N VAL A 411 -2.41 -4.91 18.02
CA VAL A 411 -2.11 -4.07 16.83
C VAL A 411 -1.23 -4.80 15.80
N GLY A 412 -0.41 -5.77 16.22
CA GLY A 412 0.38 -6.61 15.32
C GLY A 412 -0.45 -7.29 14.24
N GLY A 413 -1.71 -7.67 14.54
CA GLY A 413 -2.64 -8.22 13.57
C GLY A 413 -2.93 -7.29 12.39
N ARG A 414 -3.02 -5.96 12.62
CA ARG A 414 -3.19 -4.98 11.55
C ARG A 414 -2.00 -4.91 10.60
N ILE A 415 -0.77 -5.08 11.13
CA ILE A 415 0.43 -5.12 10.30
C ILE A 415 0.42 -6.40 9.46
N CYS A 416 0.08 -7.55 10.05
CA CYS A 416 -0.04 -8.81 9.31
C CYS A 416 -1.10 -8.72 8.20
N VAL A 417 -2.28 -8.12 8.48
CA VAL A 417 -3.32 -7.90 7.47
C VAL A 417 -2.81 -7.01 6.33
N ALA A 418 -2.09 -5.92 6.63
CA ALA A 418 -1.51 -5.06 5.59
C ALA A 418 -0.44 -5.82 4.78
N ARG A 419 0.41 -6.65 5.42
CA ARG A 419 1.38 -7.51 4.74
C ARG A 419 0.70 -8.57 3.86
N GLY A 420 -0.36 -9.20 4.35
CA GLY A 420 -1.13 -10.15 3.55
C GLY A 420 -1.75 -9.49 2.31
N ALA A 421 -2.37 -8.32 2.46
CA ALA A 421 -2.90 -7.56 1.32
C ALA A 421 -1.79 -7.22 0.30
N LEU A 422 -0.62 -6.80 0.80
CA LEU A 422 0.55 -6.53 -0.03
C LEU A 422 1.02 -7.79 -0.75
N GLY A 423 1.08 -8.95 -0.09
CA GLY A 423 1.42 -10.23 -0.69
C GLY A 423 0.48 -10.59 -1.83
N GLY A 424 -0.84 -10.47 -1.63
CA GLY A 424 -1.82 -10.68 -2.69
C GLY A 424 -1.63 -9.73 -3.89
N SER A 425 -1.28 -8.46 -3.65
CA SER A 425 -0.99 -7.50 -4.73
C SER A 425 0.32 -7.82 -5.47
N LYS A 426 1.37 -8.27 -4.77
CA LYS A 426 2.63 -8.73 -5.39
C LYS A 426 2.39 -9.91 -6.33
N MET A 427 1.59 -10.89 -5.90
CA MET A 427 1.21 -12.04 -6.73
C MET A 427 0.48 -11.59 -8.00
N ALA A 428 -0.54 -10.72 -7.86
CA ALA A 428 -1.29 -10.21 -9.01
C ALA A 428 -0.41 -9.40 -9.98
N LEU A 429 0.49 -8.55 -9.46
CA LEU A 429 1.44 -7.77 -10.26
C LEU A 429 2.41 -8.67 -11.02
N SER A 430 2.96 -9.70 -10.38
CA SER A 430 3.85 -10.67 -11.04
C SER A 430 3.16 -11.40 -12.17
N ILE A 431 1.92 -11.86 -11.95
CA ILE A 431 1.11 -12.50 -12.99
C ILE A 431 0.84 -11.54 -14.16
N ALA A 432 0.43 -10.30 -13.87
CA ALA A 432 0.09 -9.32 -14.89
C ALA A 432 1.32 -8.89 -15.72
N VAL A 433 2.47 -8.70 -15.08
CA VAL A 433 3.72 -8.36 -15.78
C VAL A 433 4.19 -9.53 -16.65
N LYS A 434 4.25 -10.75 -16.13
CA LYS A 434 4.65 -11.94 -16.92
C LYS A 434 3.72 -12.13 -18.12
N TYR A 435 2.42 -11.97 -17.94
CA TYR A 435 1.46 -11.97 -19.05
C TYR A 435 1.77 -10.88 -20.07
N ALA A 436 2.02 -9.64 -19.62
CA ALA A 436 2.27 -8.51 -20.50
C ALA A 436 3.60 -8.60 -21.27
N LEU A 437 4.59 -9.32 -20.73
CA LEU A 437 5.86 -9.60 -21.38
C LEU A 437 5.76 -10.70 -22.46
N ASN A 438 4.67 -11.47 -22.47
CA ASN A 438 4.43 -12.54 -23.44
C ASN A 438 3.30 -12.21 -24.43
N ARG A 439 2.35 -11.34 -24.03
CA ARG A 439 1.18 -11.01 -24.84
C ARG A 439 1.49 -9.90 -25.82
N ARG A 440 1.13 -10.13 -27.09
CA ARG A 440 1.26 -9.16 -28.17
C ARG A 440 -0.11 -8.72 -28.70
N GLN A 441 -0.25 -7.46 -29.03
CA GLN A 441 -1.43 -6.88 -29.65
C GLN A 441 -1.04 -5.65 -30.45
N PHE A 442 -1.68 -5.50 -31.61
CA PHE A 442 -1.53 -4.39 -32.54
C PHE A 442 -0.11 -4.25 -33.13
N ASN A 443 -0.07 -3.73 -34.29
CA ASN A 443 1.07 -3.19 -35.02
C ASN A 443 0.49 -2.54 -36.29
N ASP A 444 1.03 -1.44 -36.74
CA ASP A 444 0.61 -0.78 -37.98
C ASP A 444 1.10 -1.48 -39.26
N ASN A 445 2.09 -2.40 -39.14
CA ASN A 445 2.64 -3.16 -40.24
C ASN A 445 2.29 -4.65 -40.15
N VAL A 446 1.31 -5.08 -40.95
CA VAL A 446 0.77 -6.46 -41.02
C VAL A 446 1.85 -7.54 -41.29
N LYS A 447 3.05 -7.15 -41.73
CA LYS A 447 4.17 -8.04 -42.05
C LYS A 447 5.14 -8.24 -40.88
N ILE A 448 4.95 -7.51 -39.79
CA ILE A 448 5.80 -7.56 -38.60
C ILE A 448 4.99 -8.16 -37.44
N GLN A 449 5.65 -8.81 -36.49
CA GLN A 449 5.01 -9.33 -35.30
C GLN A 449 4.37 -8.19 -34.49
N GLU A 450 3.17 -8.42 -33.93
CA GLU A 450 2.51 -7.47 -33.02
C GLU A 450 3.41 -7.09 -31.82
N ASP A 451 3.23 -5.89 -31.28
CA ASP A 451 4.03 -5.38 -30.17
C ASP A 451 3.65 -6.03 -28.83
N LEU A 452 4.61 -6.13 -27.92
CA LEU A 452 4.32 -6.57 -26.55
C LEU A 452 3.42 -5.55 -25.86
N ILE A 453 2.39 -6.02 -25.17
CA ILE A 453 1.52 -5.08 -24.46
C ILE A 453 2.25 -4.33 -23.34
N MET A 454 3.35 -4.89 -22.80
CA MET A 454 4.17 -4.19 -21.82
C MET A 454 4.95 -3.01 -22.40
N ASP A 455 5.12 -2.93 -23.72
CA ASP A 455 5.84 -1.83 -24.38
C ASP A 455 4.95 -0.59 -24.59
N TYR A 456 3.62 -0.71 -24.42
CA TYR A 456 2.72 0.43 -24.49
C TYR A 456 2.83 1.32 -23.25
N PRO A 457 3.10 2.63 -23.40
CA PRO A 457 3.22 3.56 -22.26
C PRO A 457 2.00 3.57 -21.35
N THR A 458 0.79 3.43 -21.91
CA THR A 458 -0.45 3.33 -21.14
C THR A 458 -0.49 2.08 -20.26
N HIS A 459 0.08 0.95 -20.71
CA HIS A 459 0.15 -0.27 -19.94
C HIS A 459 1.22 -0.18 -18.84
N GLN A 460 2.37 0.44 -19.16
CA GLN A 460 3.41 0.74 -18.17
C GLN A 460 2.88 1.60 -17.02
N LEU A 461 2.12 2.66 -17.32
CA LEU A 461 1.51 3.54 -16.34
C LEU A 461 0.51 2.84 -15.41
N ARG A 462 -0.09 1.74 -15.83
CA ARG A 462 -1.01 0.96 -15.00
C ARG A 462 -0.26 0.12 -13.97
N LEU A 463 0.86 -0.48 -14.34
CA LEU A 463 1.55 -1.50 -13.53
C LEU A 463 2.77 -0.96 -12.79
N THR A 464 3.63 -0.17 -13.45
CA THR A 464 4.93 0.24 -12.87
C THR A 464 4.80 1.09 -11.61
N PRO A 465 3.89 2.09 -11.51
CA PRO A 465 3.68 2.82 -10.26
C PRO A 465 3.16 1.93 -9.11
N LYS A 466 2.39 0.88 -9.44
CA LYS A 466 1.91 -0.09 -8.44
C LYS A 466 3.06 -0.96 -7.92
N ILE A 467 3.97 -1.37 -8.80
CA ILE A 467 5.19 -2.10 -8.40
C ILE A 467 6.06 -1.22 -7.50
N ALA A 468 6.25 0.05 -7.86
CA ALA A 468 7.00 0.99 -7.03
C ALA A 468 6.38 1.15 -5.64
N ALA A 469 5.05 1.25 -5.55
CA ALA A 469 4.34 1.32 -4.28
C ALA A 469 4.48 0.02 -3.46
N ALA A 470 4.52 -1.16 -4.11
CA ALA A 470 4.72 -2.43 -3.42
C ALA A 470 6.06 -2.48 -2.67
N TYR A 471 7.14 -2.02 -3.29
CA TYR A 471 8.45 -1.90 -2.64
C TYR A 471 8.42 -0.94 -1.45
N VAL A 472 7.86 0.26 -1.63
CA VAL A 472 7.77 1.26 -0.55
C VAL A 472 6.97 0.73 0.63
N TYR A 473 5.84 0.08 0.40
CA TYR A 473 5.00 -0.47 1.47
C TYR A 473 5.63 -1.70 2.14
N HIS A 474 6.40 -2.48 1.41
CA HIS A 474 7.12 -3.62 2.00
C HIS A 474 8.09 -3.16 3.09
N PHE A 475 9.01 -2.23 2.78
CA PHE A 475 9.95 -1.69 3.75
C PHE A 475 9.25 -0.95 4.89
N THR A 476 8.13 -0.28 4.58
CA THR A 476 7.32 0.38 5.61
C THR A 476 6.76 -0.61 6.64
N LEU A 477 6.22 -1.74 6.18
CA LEU A 477 5.64 -2.76 7.06
C LEU A 477 6.70 -3.54 7.84
N GLU A 478 7.87 -3.73 7.24
CA GLU A 478 9.04 -4.32 7.89
C GLU A 478 9.48 -3.48 9.10
N ASP A 479 9.74 -2.19 8.88
CA ASP A 479 10.11 -1.24 9.93
C ASP A 479 9.04 -1.13 11.02
N MET A 480 7.76 -1.06 10.64
CA MET A 480 6.67 -0.95 11.61
C MET A 480 6.52 -2.19 12.48
N MET A 481 6.75 -3.39 11.93
CA MET A 481 6.73 -4.62 12.71
C MET A 481 7.90 -4.68 13.68
N LYS A 482 9.10 -4.30 13.25
CA LYS A 482 10.29 -4.19 14.11
C LYS A 482 10.04 -3.22 15.28
N ARG A 483 9.50 -2.03 15.01
CA ARG A 483 9.14 -1.06 16.08
C ARG A 483 8.05 -1.57 17.01
N TYR A 484 7.04 -2.27 16.48
CA TYR A 484 5.97 -2.83 17.30
C TYR A 484 6.49 -3.91 18.25
N SER A 485 7.41 -4.76 17.79
CA SER A 485 7.99 -5.86 18.56
C SER A 485 9.02 -5.41 19.59
N ASP A 486 9.57 -4.21 19.44
CA ASP A 486 10.52 -3.64 20.40
C ASP A 486 9.80 -3.15 21.66
N ASP A 487 9.93 -3.90 22.76
CA ASP A 487 9.32 -3.55 24.06
C ASP A 487 9.95 -2.32 24.73
N THR A 488 11.12 -1.87 24.27
CA THR A 488 11.79 -0.66 24.76
C THR A 488 11.21 0.63 24.17
N GLN A 489 10.38 0.53 23.13
CA GLN A 489 9.75 1.70 22.48
C GLN A 489 8.86 2.47 23.47
N PRO A 490 9.14 3.76 23.69
CA PRO A 490 8.48 4.54 24.74
C PRO A 490 7.03 4.91 24.37
N ASP A 491 6.68 4.92 23.08
CA ASP A 491 5.38 5.42 22.60
C ASP A 491 4.62 4.39 21.75
N LYS A 492 4.12 3.35 22.43
CA LYS A 492 3.24 2.35 21.81
C LYS A 492 1.99 2.95 21.15
N ARG A 493 1.49 4.10 21.65
CA ARG A 493 0.33 4.79 21.08
C ARG A 493 0.64 5.42 19.72
N LYS A 494 1.85 5.94 19.54
CA LYS A 494 2.29 6.48 18.24
C LYS A 494 2.34 5.36 17.19
N ILE A 495 2.88 4.19 17.56
CA ILE A 495 2.89 3.00 16.69
C ILE A 495 1.46 2.60 16.32
N GLU A 496 0.53 2.53 17.29
CA GLU A 496 -0.88 2.23 17.02
C GLU A 496 -1.51 3.20 16.02
N THR A 497 -1.24 4.50 16.16
CA THR A 497 -1.69 5.56 15.26
C THR A 497 -1.14 5.37 13.84
N GLN A 498 0.14 5.08 13.72
CA GLN A 498 0.83 4.86 12.46
C GLN A 498 0.30 3.62 11.74
N VAL A 499 0.20 2.50 12.46
CA VAL A 499 -0.31 1.22 11.93
C VAL A 499 -1.76 1.34 11.46
N ALA A 500 -2.61 2.10 12.17
CA ALA A 500 -4.00 2.32 11.75
C ALA A 500 -4.08 3.04 10.39
N GLY A 501 -3.26 4.06 10.17
CA GLY A 501 -3.18 4.75 8.89
C GLY A 501 -2.59 3.89 7.78
N LEU A 502 -1.49 3.20 8.04
CA LEU A 502 -0.79 2.35 7.07
C LEU A 502 -1.66 1.17 6.62
N LYS A 503 -2.30 0.44 7.55
CA LYS A 503 -3.24 -0.64 7.21
C LYS A 503 -4.29 -0.13 6.22
N SER A 504 -4.83 1.07 6.45
CA SER A 504 -5.88 1.62 5.60
C SER A 504 -5.39 1.92 4.18
N ILE A 505 -4.26 2.62 4.03
CA ILE A 505 -3.77 2.99 2.68
C ILE A 505 -3.24 1.78 1.92
N ILE A 506 -2.59 0.83 2.60
CA ILE A 506 -1.99 -0.36 1.96
C ILE A 506 -3.06 -1.34 1.50
N THR A 507 -4.11 -1.58 2.29
CA THR A 507 -5.20 -2.46 1.86
C THR A 507 -6.04 -1.85 0.74
N TRP A 508 -6.24 -0.53 0.70
CA TRP A 508 -6.84 0.13 -0.46
C TRP A 508 -5.94 0.07 -1.69
N TYR A 509 -4.63 0.31 -1.52
CA TYR A 509 -3.65 0.13 -2.59
C TYR A 509 -3.70 -1.29 -3.17
N ALA A 510 -3.72 -2.32 -2.32
CA ALA A 510 -3.72 -3.71 -2.78
C ALA A 510 -4.96 -4.04 -3.61
N ASN A 511 -6.14 -3.58 -3.18
CA ASN A 511 -7.38 -3.74 -3.95
C ASN A 511 -7.32 -3.04 -5.31
N ASP A 512 -6.79 -1.82 -5.35
CA ASP A 512 -6.62 -1.06 -6.57
C ASP A 512 -5.60 -1.72 -7.51
N ALA A 513 -4.45 -2.18 -6.98
CA ALA A 513 -3.43 -2.87 -7.76
C ALA A 513 -3.95 -4.20 -8.35
N ILE A 514 -4.67 -5.01 -7.57
CA ILE A 514 -5.26 -6.26 -8.05
C ILE A 514 -6.33 -5.98 -9.12
N GLN A 515 -7.13 -4.92 -8.97
CA GLN A 515 -8.11 -4.50 -9.97
C GLN A 515 -7.43 -4.12 -11.28
N GLU A 516 -6.37 -3.33 -11.23
CA GLU A 516 -5.57 -2.96 -12.41
C GLU A 516 -4.96 -4.19 -13.09
N CYS A 517 -4.39 -5.12 -12.32
CA CYS A 517 -3.85 -6.37 -12.84
C CYS A 517 -4.93 -7.22 -13.53
N ARG A 518 -6.13 -7.32 -12.93
CA ARG A 518 -7.26 -8.05 -13.50
C ARG A 518 -7.63 -7.47 -14.88
N GLU A 519 -7.69 -6.15 -14.98
CA GLU A 519 -8.02 -5.47 -16.24
C GLU A 519 -6.87 -5.54 -17.26
N ALA A 520 -5.62 -5.40 -16.81
CA ALA A 520 -4.43 -5.50 -17.63
C ALA A 520 -4.29 -6.86 -18.33
N CYS A 521 -4.77 -7.93 -17.70
CA CYS A 521 -4.83 -9.27 -18.30
C CYS A 521 -6.07 -9.51 -19.19
N GLY A 522 -6.95 -8.53 -19.38
CA GLY A 522 -8.15 -8.65 -20.20
C GLY A 522 -9.06 -9.81 -19.76
N GLY A 523 -9.55 -10.60 -20.72
CA GLY A 523 -10.38 -11.78 -20.43
C GLY A 523 -9.67 -12.88 -19.61
N LYS A 524 -8.37 -13.00 -19.73
CA LYS A 524 -7.59 -13.96 -18.93
C LYS A 524 -7.59 -13.62 -17.45
N GLY A 525 -7.58 -12.34 -17.08
CA GLY A 525 -7.67 -11.92 -15.67
C GLY A 525 -9.02 -12.23 -15.01
N TYR A 526 -10.04 -12.63 -15.77
CA TYR A 526 -11.35 -13.03 -15.27
C TYR A 526 -11.46 -14.52 -14.91
N LEU A 527 -10.54 -15.35 -15.44
CA LEU A 527 -10.54 -16.80 -15.24
C LEU A 527 -9.89 -17.16 -13.90
N LEU A 528 -10.54 -18.02 -13.12
CA LEU A 528 -10.04 -18.47 -11.81
C LEU A 528 -8.66 -19.13 -11.91
N GLU A 529 -8.40 -19.90 -12.96
CA GLU A 529 -7.13 -20.59 -13.18
C GLU A 529 -5.89 -19.65 -13.17
N ASN A 530 -6.11 -18.34 -13.34
CA ASN A 530 -5.07 -17.32 -13.34
C ASN A 530 -4.97 -16.55 -12.00
N HIS A 531 -5.57 -17.03 -10.93
CA HIS A 531 -5.49 -16.56 -9.54
C HIS A 531 -6.03 -15.15 -9.28
N ILE A 532 -5.97 -14.20 -10.24
CA ILE A 532 -6.31 -12.78 -10.01
C ILE A 532 -7.74 -12.60 -9.51
N ALA A 533 -8.67 -13.44 -9.99
CA ALA A 533 -10.07 -13.38 -9.58
C ALA A 533 -10.27 -13.78 -8.11
N ASP A 534 -9.57 -14.81 -7.63
CA ASP A 534 -9.57 -15.23 -6.23
C ASP A 534 -8.90 -14.18 -5.35
N LEU A 535 -7.70 -13.71 -5.73
CA LEU A 535 -7.00 -12.65 -5.02
C LEU A 535 -7.86 -11.39 -4.85
N LYS A 536 -8.64 -11.03 -5.89
CA LYS A 536 -9.56 -9.89 -5.82
C LYS A 536 -10.66 -10.10 -4.80
N GLY A 537 -11.27 -11.29 -4.77
CA GLY A 537 -12.30 -11.64 -3.80
C GLY A 537 -11.75 -11.70 -2.37
N ASP A 538 -10.59 -12.31 -2.20
CA ASP A 538 -9.97 -12.53 -0.89
C ASP A 538 -9.45 -11.25 -0.24
N VAL A 539 -8.79 -10.38 -1.01
CA VAL A 539 -8.19 -9.14 -0.48
C VAL A 539 -9.22 -8.03 -0.28
N ASP A 540 -10.41 -8.10 -0.89
CA ASP A 540 -11.44 -7.07 -0.75
C ASP A 540 -11.80 -6.80 0.71
N ILE A 541 -12.04 -7.85 1.51
CA ILE A 541 -12.46 -7.72 2.91
C ILE A 541 -11.36 -7.15 3.83
N PHE A 542 -10.10 -7.13 3.39
CA PHE A 542 -8.98 -6.59 4.17
C PHE A 542 -9.13 -5.08 4.43
N THR A 543 -9.97 -4.40 3.65
CA THR A 543 -10.36 -3.00 3.90
C THR A 543 -11.28 -2.83 5.11
N THR A 544 -11.91 -3.91 5.57
CA THR A 544 -12.99 -3.91 6.57
C THR A 544 -12.58 -4.54 7.90
N PHE A 545 -12.05 -5.75 7.88
CA PHE A 545 -11.69 -6.45 9.14
C PHE A 545 -10.39 -5.88 9.74
N GLU A 546 -10.10 -6.19 11.00
CA GLU A 546 -9.08 -5.53 11.84
C GLU A 546 -9.28 -4.00 11.93
N GLY A 547 -10.50 -3.56 11.65
CA GLY A 547 -10.96 -2.17 11.65
C GLY A 547 -11.19 -1.62 10.24
N ASP A 548 -12.39 -1.08 10.03
CA ASP A 548 -12.75 -0.38 8.80
C ASP A 548 -11.76 0.77 8.50
N ASN A 549 -11.30 0.85 7.26
CA ASN A 549 -10.28 1.79 6.84
C ASN A 549 -10.66 3.26 7.11
N THR A 550 -11.93 3.62 6.90
CA THR A 550 -12.43 4.99 7.16
C THR A 550 -12.37 5.31 8.66
N VAL A 551 -12.70 4.33 9.50
CA VAL A 551 -12.63 4.48 10.97
C VAL A 551 -11.18 4.55 11.45
N LEU A 552 -10.30 3.71 10.89
CA LEU A 552 -8.87 3.70 11.24
C LEU A 552 -8.16 4.99 10.84
N LEU A 553 -8.45 5.57 9.68
CA LEU A 553 -7.89 6.87 9.28
C LEU A 553 -8.34 8.00 10.20
N GLN A 554 -9.58 7.97 10.71
CA GLN A 554 -10.02 8.92 11.72
C GLN A 554 -9.29 8.71 13.05
N LEU A 555 -8.99 7.46 13.41
CA LEU A 555 -8.17 7.14 14.58
C LEU A 555 -6.74 7.69 14.41
N ALA A 556 -6.12 7.48 13.26
CA ALA A 556 -4.81 8.02 12.92
C ALA A 556 -4.80 9.56 13.01
N ALA A 557 -5.75 10.22 12.37
CA ALA A 557 -5.86 11.69 12.41
C ALA A 557 -6.08 12.23 13.84
N LYS A 558 -6.83 11.51 14.69
CA LYS A 558 -6.97 11.86 16.12
C LYS A 558 -5.65 11.77 16.87
N GLY A 559 -4.85 10.75 16.61
CA GLY A 559 -3.50 10.60 17.16
C GLY A 559 -2.64 11.80 16.82
N ILE A 560 -2.55 12.14 15.52
CA ILE A 560 -1.78 13.28 15.00
C ILE A 560 -2.23 14.61 15.67
N LEU A 561 -3.53 14.84 15.75
CA LEU A 561 -4.06 16.04 16.43
C LEU A 561 -3.77 16.07 17.94
N SER A 562 -3.70 14.91 18.59
CA SER A 562 -3.33 14.80 20.00
C SER A 562 -1.87 15.14 20.23
N ASP A 563 -0.99 14.67 19.36
CA ASP A 563 0.44 14.97 19.41
C ASP A 563 0.68 16.46 19.13
N PHE A 564 0.01 17.00 18.12
CA PHE A 564 -0.02 18.42 17.83
C PHE A 564 -0.50 19.25 19.02
N ARG A 565 -1.54 18.79 19.74
CA ARG A 565 -2.03 19.46 20.96
C ARG A 565 -1.04 19.37 22.13
N ALA A 566 -0.30 18.29 22.25
CA ALA A 566 0.72 18.12 23.28
C ALA A 566 1.91 19.08 23.07
N GLU A 567 2.40 19.19 21.84
CA GLU A 567 3.39 20.22 21.45
C GLU A 567 2.85 21.63 21.72
N PHE A 568 1.60 21.84 21.41
CA PHE A 568 0.88 23.08 21.59
C PHE A 568 0.78 23.52 23.07
N ASN A 569 0.47 22.61 23.99
CA ASN A 569 0.37 22.89 25.41
C ASN A 569 1.73 23.16 26.07
N SER A 570 2.79 22.56 25.55
CA SER A 570 4.17 22.76 26.06
C SER A 570 4.78 24.10 25.64
N ALA A 571 4.40 24.63 24.48
CA ALA A 571 4.96 25.87 23.92
C ALA A 571 4.01 27.10 24.00
N GLY A 572 2.79 26.92 24.49
CA GLY A 572 1.71 27.93 24.51
C GLY A 572 1.04 28.14 23.14
N PHE A 573 -0.29 28.22 23.15
CA PHE A 573 -1.16 28.29 21.95
C PHE A 573 -0.72 29.34 20.93
N THR A 574 -0.37 30.54 21.38
CA THR A 574 0.02 31.66 20.52
C THR A 574 1.42 31.46 19.92
N SER A 575 2.32 30.72 20.58
CA SER A 575 3.68 30.49 20.12
C SER A 575 3.74 29.42 19.04
N VAL A 576 2.99 28.32 19.19
CA VAL A 576 2.90 27.27 18.17
C VAL A 576 2.11 27.73 16.95
N LEU A 577 1.04 28.50 17.17
CA LEU A 577 0.29 29.11 16.06
C LEU A 577 1.14 30.12 15.29
N LYS A 578 1.93 30.93 15.99
CA LYS A 578 2.92 31.82 15.37
C LYS A 578 4.04 31.03 14.69
N LEU A 579 4.56 29.97 15.31
CA LEU A 579 5.60 29.11 14.73
C LEU A 579 5.11 28.40 13.46
N LEU A 580 3.88 27.85 13.49
CA LEU A 580 3.26 27.27 12.30
C LEU A 580 2.89 28.31 11.25
N GLN A 581 2.40 29.46 11.70
CA GLN A 581 2.09 30.59 10.84
C GLN A 581 3.39 31.20 10.26
N THR A 582 4.45 31.31 11.04
CA THR A 582 5.78 31.76 10.60
C THR A 582 6.43 30.66 9.70
N GLN A 583 6.40 29.41 10.07
CA GLN A 583 6.89 28.32 9.21
C GLN A 583 6.06 28.12 7.95
N LEU A 584 4.76 28.36 7.99
CA LEU A 584 3.90 28.41 6.80
C LEU A 584 4.09 29.72 6.04
N THR A 585 4.37 30.86 6.70
CA THR A 585 4.63 32.15 6.05
C THR A 585 6.05 32.24 5.54
N ASP A 586 7.04 31.74 6.27
CA ASP A 586 8.43 31.67 5.79
C ASP A 586 8.58 30.67 4.65
N LYS A 587 7.75 29.59 4.62
CA LYS A 587 7.66 28.66 3.50
C LYS A 587 6.64 29.09 2.44
N LEU A 588 5.67 29.95 2.74
CA LEU A 588 4.81 30.64 1.76
C LEU A 588 5.56 31.79 1.05
N THR A 589 6.55 32.42 1.68
CA THR A 589 7.54 33.25 0.97
C THR A 589 8.52 32.38 0.17
N ALA A 590 8.66 31.08 0.50
CA ALA A 590 9.30 30.07 -0.35
C ALA A 590 8.39 29.49 -1.45
N ILE A 591 7.13 29.90 -1.58
CA ILE A 591 6.38 29.88 -2.84
C ILE A 591 6.90 31.08 -3.69
N ASN A 592 8.23 31.14 -3.78
CA ASN A 592 8.88 31.84 -4.84
C ASN A 592 8.31 31.26 -6.16
N PRO A 593 7.75 32.08 -7.06
CA PRO A 593 7.29 31.63 -8.36
C PRO A 593 8.35 30.81 -9.11
N LEU A 594 9.63 31.04 -8.85
CA LEU A 594 10.74 30.24 -9.34
C LEU A 594 10.74 28.81 -8.79
N TYR A 595 10.37 28.58 -7.52
CA TYR A 595 10.31 27.24 -6.94
C TYR A 595 9.04 26.47 -7.33
N SER A 596 7.88 27.15 -7.33
CA SER A 596 6.61 26.53 -7.73
C SER A 596 6.56 26.13 -9.20
N ASN A 597 7.44 26.72 -10.03
CA ASN A 597 7.57 26.45 -11.47
C ASN A 597 8.90 25.76 -11.83
N LYS A 598 9.73 25.37 -10.85
CA LYS A 598 10.97 24.64 -11.11
C LYS A 598 10.67 23.22 -11.59
N VAL A 599 11.07 22.90 -12.83
CA VAL A 599 10.67 21.66 -13.55
C VAL A 599 11.86 20.80 -14.01
N ASP A 600 13.10 21.23 -13.71
CA ASP A 600 14.28 20.46 -14.08
C ASP A 600 14.27 19.06 -13.41
N ALA A 601 14.86 18.09 -14.10
CA ALA A 601 14.89 16.70 -13.67
C ALA A 601 15.59 16.54 -12.31
N GLU A 602 16.71 17.23 -12.12
CA GLU A 602 17.47 17.18 -10.86
C GLU A 602 16.59 17.57 -9.66
N HIS A 603 15.78 18.63 -9.83
CA HIS A 603 14.85 19.05 -8.78
C HIS A 603 13.69 18.06 -8.57
N LEU A 604 13.05 17.60 -9.68
CA LEU A 604 11.88 16.70 -9.57
C LEU A 604 12.26 15.32 -9.04
N TYR A 605 13.48 14.84 -9.33
CA TYR A 605 13.98 13.55 -8.82
C TYR A 605 14.56 13.63 -7.40
N ASN A 606 14.71 14.84 -6.86
CA ASN A 606 15.35 15.02 -5.56
C ASN A 606 14.45 14.58 -4.40
N PRO A 607 14.86 13.62 -3.57
CA PRO A 607 14.08 13.18 -2.40
C PRO A 607 13.76 14.32 -1.42
N LYS A 608 14.58 15.38 -1.36
CA LYS A 608 14.30 16.57 -0.55
C LYS A 608 13.05 17.31 -1.01
N PHE A 609 12.81 17.38 -2.34
CA PHE A 609 11.57 17.95 -2.88
C PHE A 609 10.36 17.10 -2.47
N HIS A 610 10.46 15.80 -2.60
CA HIS A 610 9.37 14.87 -2.26
C HIS A 610 9.01 14.94 -0.76
N LYS A 611 10.01 14.79 0.12
CA LYS A 611 9.84 14.92 1.58
C LYS A 611 9.24 16.29 1.95
N HIS A 612 9.71 17.36 1.31
CA HIS A 612 9.17 18.70 1.55
C HIS A 612 7.70 18.86 1.09
N ALA A 613 7.33 18.27 -0.05
CA ALA A 613 5.95 18.32 -0.54
C ALA A 613 5.00 17.58 0.42
N PHE A 614 5.39 16.39 0.89
CA PHE A 614 4.59 15.62 1.84
C PHE A 614 4.49 16.28 3.21
N ASP A 615 5.59 16.79 3.77
CA ASP A 615 5.61 17.57 5.02
C ASP A 615 4.72 18.82 4.94
N TYR A 616 4.82 19.58 3.82
CA TYR A 616 3.96 20.73 3.58
C TYR A 616 2.47 20.36 3.61
N ARG A 617 2.09 19.27 2.90
CA ARG A 617 0.71 18.76 2.86
C ARG A 617 0.22 18.40 4.26
N ASN A 618 0.99 17.65 5.02
CA ASN A 618 0.62 17.22 6.37
C ASN A 618 0.46 18.38 7.34
N ARG A 619 1.41 19.31 7.38
CA ARG A 619 1.33 20.49 8.24
C ARG A 619 0.14 21.38 7.89
N ARG A 620 -0.09 21.58 6.60
CA ARG A 620 -1.21 22.40 6.13
C ARG A 620 -2.56 21.78 6.49
N LEU A 621 -2.73 20.47 6.27
CA LEU A 621 -3.95 19.76 6.65
C LEU A 621 -4.15 19.75 8.17
N THR A 622 -3.11 19.49 8.96
CA THR A 622 -3.18 19.51 10.43
C THR A 622 -3.62 20.88 10.93
N TYR A 623 -2.98 21.94 10.45
CA TYR A 623 -3.30 23.31 10.83
C TYR A 623 -4.74 23.69 10.48
N THR A 624 -5.14 23.48 9.23
CA THR A 624 -6.50 23.89 8.77
C THR A 624 -7.59 23.05 9.43
N LEU A 625 -7.33 21.78 9.74
CA LEU A 625 -8.23 20.92 10.51
C LEU A 625 -8.40 21.40 11.95
N ALA A 626 -7.27 21.67 12.64
CA ALA A 626 -7.31 22.18 14.02
C ALA A 626 -8.06 23.51 14.11
N MET A 627 -7.85 24.41 13.15
CA MET A 627 -8.56 25.69 13.07
C MET A 627 -10.06 25.50 12.86
N ARG A 628 -10.49 24.62 11.96
CA ARG A 628 -11.91 24.31 11.71
C ARG A 628 -12.60 23.77 12.97
N ILE A 629 -11.98 22.81 13.66
CA ILE A 629 -12.52 22.24 14.90
C ILE A 629 -12.67 23.35 15.96
N ARG A 630 -11.63 24.18 16.14
CA ARG A 630 -11.65 25.31 17.09
C ARG A 630 -12.79 26.29 16.78
N ASP A 631 -12.99 26.63 15.50
CA ASP A 631 -14.00 27.60 15.09
C ASP A 631 -15.43 27.05 15.34
N TYR A 632 -15.67 25.76 15.12
CA TYR A 632 -16.93 25.12 15.48
C TYR A 632 -17.17 25.16 16.99
N ILE A 633 -16.16 24.82 17.80
CA ILE A 633 -16.27 24.86 19.27
C ILE A 633 -16.51 26.27 19.76
N LYS A 634 -15.84 27.31 19.22
CA LYS A 634 -16.09 28.73 19.57
C LYS A 634 -17.49 29.18 19.22
N LYS A 635 -18.12 28.61 18.18
CA LYS A 635 -19.52 28.86 17.81
C LYS A 635 -20.52 28.06 18.66
N GLY A 636 -20.07 27.40 19.74
CA GLY A 636 -20.93 26.63 20.65
C GLY A 636 -21.29 25.21 20.13
N VAL A 637 -20.69 24.75 19.04
CA VAL A 637 -20.93 23.38 18.55
C VAL A 637 -20.26 22.37 19.51
N PRO A 638 -20.98 21.39 20.04
CA PRO A 638 -20.39 20.35 20.89
C PRO A 638 -19.21 19.66 20.20
N ALA A 639 -18.18 19.31 20.96
CA ALA A 639 -16.92 18.74 20.41
C ALA A 639 -17.14 17.53 19.49
N TYR A 640 -18.04 16.61 19.86
CA TYR A 640 -18.40 15.47 19.02
C TYR A 640 -19.03 15.90 17.69
N GLN A 641 -19.96 16.87 17.72
CA GLN A 641 -20.59 17.41 16.51
C GLN A 641 -19.58 18.15 15.61
N ALA A 642 -18.67 18.91 16.22
CA ALA A 642 -17.59 19.57 15.49
C ALA A 642 -16.69 18.55 14.77
N PHE A 643 -16.40 17.43 15.44
CA PHE A 643 -15.63 16.33 14.86
C PHE A 643 -16.33 15.67 13.67
N LEU A 644 -17.65 15.44 13.78
CA LEU A 644 -18.44 14.89 12.66
C LEU A 644 -18.41 15.80 11.42
N LYS A 645 -18.42 17.12 11.61
CA LYS A 645 -18.39 18.11 10.50
C LYS A 645 -17.05 18.15 9.74
N VAL A 646 -16.00 17.57 10.26
CA VAL A 646 -14.65 17.59 9.64
C VAL A 646 -14.15 16.21 9.25
N GLN A 647 -14.99 15.19 9.20
CA GLN A 647 -14.56 13.80 8.93
C GLN A 647 -13.78 13.64 7.62
N SER A 648 -14.23 14.28 6.52
CA SER A 648 -13.51 14.23 5.24
C SER A 648 -12.09 14.81 5.34
N HIS A 649 -11.92 15.85 6.16
CA HIS A 649 -10.62 16.45 6.40
C HIS A 649 -9.71 15.56 7.28
N LEU A 650 -10.31 14.85 8.26
CA LEU A 650 -9.60 13.83 9.04
C LEU A 650 -9.08 12.71 8.14
N LEU A 651 -9.90 12.22 7.20
CA LEU A 651 -9.47 11.20 6.24
C LEU A 651 -8.31 11.69 5.37
N ALA A 652 -8.41 12.92 4.85
CA ALA A 652 -7.33 13.52 4.05
C ALA A 652 -6.02 13.62 4.83
N LEU A 653 -6.08 14.06 6.10
CA LEU A 653 -4.89 14.12 6.97
C LEU A 653 -4.31 12.72 7.25
N GLY A 654 -5.15 11.75 7.60
CA GLY A 654 -4.70 10.39 7.87
C GLY A 654 -4.01 9.75 6.67
N LYS A 655 -4.56 9.93 5.46
CA LYS A 655 -3.93 9.47 4.20
C LYS A 655 -2.59 10.16 3.96
N ALA A 656 -2.57 11.50 4.02
CA ALA A 656 -1.37 12.29 3.76
C ALA A 656 -0.21 11.92 4.71
N TYR A 657 -0.51 11.78 5.99
CA TYR A 657 0.47 11.35 6.99
C TYR A 657 1.03 9.95 6.70
N SER A 658 0.16 8.99 6.35
CA SER A 658 0.59 7.62 6.08
C SER A 658 1.46 7.52 4.83
N VAL A 659 1.19 8.34 3.80
CA VAL A 659 2.02 8.43 2.59
C VAL A 659 3.41 9.02 2.91
N GLU A 660 3.47 10.11 3.68
CA GLU A 660 4.74 10.70 4.12
C GLU A 660 5.57 9.70 4.94
N LEU A 661 4.92 9.05 5.91
CA LEU A 661 5.57 8.05 6.77
C LEU A 661 6.18 6.93 5.93
N SER A 662 5.40 6.38 4.97
CA SER A 662 5.87 5.30 4.09
C SER A 662 7.09 5.74 3.27
N TYR A 663 7.05 6.92 2.67
CA TYR A 663 8.16 7.42 1.87
C TYR A 663 9.40 7.73 2.73
N SER A 664 9.22 8.27 3.93
CA SER A 664 10.34 8.53 4.85
C SER A 664 11.04 7.24 5.28
N ILE A 665 10.28 6.24 5.72
CA ILE A 665 10.81 4.92 6.11
C ILE A 665 11.54 4.26 4.93
N PHE A 666 10.95 4.30 3.74
CA PHE A 666 11.57 3.77 2.54
C PHE A 666 12.93 4.43 2.25
N CYS A 667 13.00 5.78 2.29
CA CYS A 667 14.25 6.49 2.08
C CYS A 667 15.34 6.08 3.10
N ASP A 668 14.95 5.93 4.37
CA ASP A 668 15.88 5.54 5.43
C ASP A 668 16.39 4.09 5.21
N HIS A 669 15.54 3.18 4.73
CA HIS A 669 15.92 1.80 4.40
C HIS A 669 16.88 1.71 3.21
N ILE A 670 16.60 2.41 2.12
CA ILE A 670 17.46 2.34 0.92
C ILE A 670 18.85 2.96 1.15
N GLU A 671 18.99 3.89 2.10
CA GLU A 671 20.32 4.38 2.52
C GLU A 671 21.20 3.26 3.10
N GLY A 672 20.59 2.22 3.68
CA GLY A 672 21.27 1.02 4.21
C GLY A 672 21.69 0.01 3.15
N ILE A 673 21.21 0.10 1.90
CA ILE A 673 21.61 -0.79 0.80
C ILE A 673 23.06 -0.48 0.41
N THR A 674 23.95 -1.43 0.64
CA THR A 674 25.40 -1.27 0.41
C THR A 674 25.78 -1.36 -1.06
N ASP A 675 25.05 -2.14 -1.85
CA ASP A 675 25.25 -2.21 -3.30
C ASP A 675 24.66 -0.97 -3.97
N LEU A 676 25.54 -0.11 -4.48
CA LEU A 676 25.15 1.16 -5.08
C LEU A 676 24.28 1.01 -6.32
N LYS A 677 24.41 -0.09 -7.06
CA LYS A 677 23.61 -0.41 -8.24
C LYS A 677 22.14 -0.65 -7.85
N TYR A 678 21.89 -1.54 -6.88
CA TYR A 678 20.54 -1.81 -6.38
C TYR A 678 19.95 -0.62 -5.61
N ARG A 679 20.80 0.13 -4.91
CA ARG A 679 20.39 1.38 -4.29
C ARG A 679 19.87 2.37 -5.32
N ALA A 680 20.59 2.57 -6.44
CA ALA A 680 20.17 3.47 -7.52
C ALA A 680 18.83 3.02 -8.17
N LEU A 681 18.63 1.70 -8.34
CA LEU A 681 17.35 1.16 -8.80
C LEU A 681 16.22 1.51 -7.82
N MET A 682 16.44 1.30 -6.52
CA MET A 682 15.45 1.62 -5.48
C MET A 682 15.21 3.13 -5.36
N GLU A 683 16.20 3.97 -5.60
CA GLU A 683 16.02 5.43 -5.68
C GLU A 683 15.08 5.83 -6.83
N LYS A 684 15.20 5.18 -8.01
CA LYS A 684 14.25 5.39 -9.12
C LYS A 684 12.83 4.91 -8.74
N VAL A 685 12.72 3.75 -8.11
CA VAL A 685 11.45 3.19 -7.61
C VAL A 685 10.80 4.17 -6.61
N GLY A 686 11.56 4.67 -5.65
CA GLY A 686 11.07 5.65 -4.66
C GLY A 686 10.68 6.98 -5.28
N CYS A 687 11.43 7.43 -6.30
CA CYS A 687 11.12 8.64 -7.05
C CYS A 687 9.78 8.50 -7.79
N LEU A 688 9.57 7.38 -8.48
CA LEU A 688 8.30 7.10 -9.17
C LEU A 688 7.14 7.10 -8.18
N TYR A 689 7.27 6.39 -7.04
CA TYR A 689 6.25 6.41 -6.00
C TYR A 689 5.92 7.84 -5.53
N ALA A 690 6.93 8.62 -5.20
CA ALA A 690 6.73 9.96 -4.66
C ALA A 690 6.04 10.89 -5.67
N LEU A 691 6.49 10.88 -6.93
CA LEU A 691 5.90 11.70 -7.99
C LEU A 691 4.48 11.26 -8.33
N ASP A 692 4.20 9.95 -8.32
CA ASP A 692 2.85 9.43 -8.53
C ASP A 692 1.89 9.86 -7.41
N GLN A 693 2.35 9.82 -6.14
CA GLN A 693 1.55 10.31 -5.01
C GLN A 693 1.30 11.84 -5.07
N ILE A 694 2.30 12.63 -5.51
CA ILE A 694 2.12 14.07 -5.72
C ILE A 694 1.18 14.33 -6.90
N ASN A 695 1.30 13.57 -8.00
CA ASN A 695 0.44 13.66 -9.16
C ASN A 695 -1.02 13.31 -8.84
N SER A 696 -1.25 12.26 -8.06
CA SER A 696 -2.58 11.86 -7.60
C SER A 696 -3.29 12.96 -6.77
N ASP A 697 -2.52 13.73 -6.00
CA ASP A 697 -3.00 14.87 -5.20
C ASP A 697 -2.71 16.24 -5.86
N ALA A 698 -2.37 16.28 -7.16
CA ALA A 698 -1.97 17.50 -7.87
C ALA A 698 -3.01 18.63 -7.73
N ARG A 699 -4.31 18.29 -7.75
CA ARG A 699 -5.39 19.25 -7.51
C ARG A 699 -5.21 19.99 -6.19
N TRP A 700 -4.94 19.26 -5.10
CA TRP A 700 -4.76 19.87 -3.78
C TRP A 700 -3.51 20.78 -3.75
N PHE A 701 -2.39 20.32 -4.33
CA PHE A 701 -1.15 21.11 -4.38
C PHE A 701 -1.32 22.38 -5.22
N LEU A 702 -2.08 22.31 -6.32
CA LEU A 702 -2.45 23.48 -7.16
C LEU A 702 -3.35 24.46 -6.39
N GLU A 703 -4.38 23.99 -5.69
CA GLU A 703 -5.29 24.79 -4.86
C GLU A 703 -4.54 25.53 -3.74
N GLN A 704 -3.45 24.95 -3.23
CA GLN A 704 -2.58 25.59 -2.23
C GLN A 704 -1.48 26.48 -2.84
N GLY A 705 -1.34 26.54 -4.15
CA GLY A 705 -0.29 27.27 -4.84
C GLY A 705 1.13 26.71 -4.62
N TYR A 706 1.26 25.48 -4.09
CA TYR A 706 2.54 24.83 -3.82
C TYR A 706 3.26 24.41 -5.11
N ILE A 707 2.49 23.96 -6.12
CA ILE A 707 2.97 23.74 -7.49
C ILE A 707 2.18 24.62 -8.44
N GLY A 708 2.83 25.10 -9.49
CA GLY A 708 2.18 25.78 -10.62
C GLY A 708 1.72 24.78 -11.69
N ASN A 709 0.93 25.23 -12.67
CA ASN A 709 0.43 24.40 -13.74
C ASN A 709 1.54 23.71 -14.53
N THR A 710 2.62 24.43 -14.83
CA THR A 710 3.80 23.90 -15.55
C THR A 710 4.46 22.76 -14.75
N LYS A 711 4.64 22.92 -13.44
CA LYS A 711 5.22 21.90 -12.59
C LYS A 711 4.30 20.69 -12.44
N SER A 712 2.99 20.89 -12.37
CA SER A 712 2.01 19.80 -12.35
C SER A 712 2.09 18.95 -13.63
N LYS A 713 2.16 19.61 -14.81
CA LYS A 713 2.36 18.92 -16.09
C LYS A 713 3.70 18.17 -16.09
N ALA A 714 4.78 18.80 -15.66
CA ALA A 714 6.10 18.18 -15.62
C ALA A 714 6.16 16.95 -14.69
N ILE A 715 5.49 17.00 -13.52
CA ILE A 715 5.41 15.84 -12.62
C ILE A 715 4.72 14.66 -13.30
N ARG A 716 3.58 14.89 -13.97
CA ARG A 716 2.87 13.84 -14.71
C ARG A 716 3.76 13.22 -15.78
N GLN A 717 4.44 14.04 -16.58
CA GLN A 717 5.36 13.58 -17.62
C GLN A 717 6.55 12.80 -17.05
N ARG A 718 7.03 13.16 -15.83
CA ARG A 718 8.08 12.41 -15.15
C ARG A 718 7.61 11.04 -14.65
N VAL A 719 6.37 10.92 -14.19
CA VAL A 719 5.77 9.62 -13.85
C VAL A 719 5.74 8.71 -15.08
N GLU A 720 5.31 9.24 -16.22
CA GLU A 720 5.30 8.53 -17.51
C GLU A 720 6.72 8.09 -17.90
N ARG A 721 7.67 9.01 -17.88
CA ARG A 721 9.08 8.74 -18.22
C ARG A 721 9.74 7.72 -17.30
N LEU A 722 9.57 7.83 -15.99
CA LEU A 722 10.12 6.85 -15.04
C LEU A 722 9.51 5.46 -15.24
N SER A 723 8.21 5.38 -15.58
CA SER A 723 7.57 4.10 -15.89
C SER A 723 8.21 3.44 -17.12
N THR A 724 8.58 4.24 -18.12
CA THR A 724 9.30 3.76 -19.30
C THR A 724 10.76 3.41 -19.00
N GLU A 725 11.48 4.24 -18.21
CA GLU A 725 12.85 3.95 -17.79
C GLU A 725 12.96 2.69 -16.93
N LEU A 726 11.92 2.31 -16.21
CA LEU A 726 11.84 1.07 -15.42
C LEU A 726 11.36 -0.14 -16.25
N ARG A 727 10.84 0.06 -17.47
CA ARG A 727 10.36 -1.03 -18.31
C ARG A 727 11.39 -2.15 -18.55
N PRO A 728 12.67 -1.86 -18.85
CA PRO A 728 13.67 -2.91 -19.03
C PRO A 728 13.90 -3.76 -17.77
N HIS A 729 13.63 -3.21 -16.60
CA HIS A 729 13.85 -3.86 -15.30
C HIS A 729 12.56 -4.40 -14.68
N ILE A 730 11.42 -4.33 -15.39
CA ILE A 730 10.11 -4.64 -14.80
C ILE A 730 9.98 -6.10 -14.37
N GLU A 731 10.57 -7.03 -15.13
CA GLU A 731 10.56 -8.45 -14.83
C GLU A 731 11.38 -8.75 -13.58
N VAL A 732 12.60 -8.24 -13.49
CA VAL A 732 13.44 -8.44 -12.31
C VAL A 732 12.84 -7.79 -11.07
N LEU A 733 12.09 -6.68 -11.20
CA LEU A 733 11.39 -6.05 -10.09
C LEU A 733 10.24 -6.94 -9.55
N VAL A 734 9.49 -7.62 -10.41
CA VAL A 734 8.43 -8.53 -9.92
C VAL A 734 8.97 -9.88 -9.48
N ASP A 735 10.02 -10.39 -10.09
CA ASP A 735 10.70 -11.61 -9.64
C ASP A 735 11.40 -11.40 -8.30
N GLY A 736 11.94 -10.19 -8.06
CA GLY A 736 12.49 -9.79 -6.77
C GLY A 736 11.49 -9.79 -5.62
N PHE A 737 10.17 -9.90 -5.86
CA PHE A 737 9.20 -10.18 -4.79
C PHE A 737 9.37 -11.57 -4.18
N GLY A 738 10.13 -12.45 -4.84
CA GLY A 738 10.51 -13.76 -4.37
C GLY A 738 9.33 -14.71 -4.20
N ILE A 739 8.35 -14.63 -5.10
CA ILE A 739 7.24 -15.58 -5.14
C ILE A 739 7.75 -16.92 -5.60
N PRO A 740 7.61 -18.00 -4.80
CA PRO A 740 8.11 -19.31 -5.18
C PRO A 740 7.48 -19.82 -6.50
N GLU A 741 8.28 -20.51 -7.31
CA GLU A 741 7.81 -21.02 -8.61
C GLU A 741 6.59 -21.95 -8.48
N HIS A 742 6.56 -22.79 -7.44
CA HIS A 742 5.43 -23.67 -7.15
C HIS A 742 4.13 -22.93 -6.77
N CYS A 743 4.22 -21.65 -6.39
CA CYS A 743 3.05 -20.78 -6.16
C CYS A 743 2.63 -20.04 -7.45
N MET A 744 3.54 -19.83 -8.42
CA MET A 744 3.27 -19.16 -9.69
C MET A 744 2.66 -20.11 -10.72
N THR A 745 1.49 -20.66 -10.42
CA THR A 745 0.85 -21.70 -11.25
C THR A 745 -0.12 -21.16 -12.30
N ALA A 746 -0.35 -19.85 -12.35
CA ALA A 746 -1.23 -19.21 -13.32
C ALA A 746 -0.82 -19.51 -14.76
N PRO A 747 -1.68 -20.16 -15.61
CA PRO A 747 -1.30 -20.57 -16.98
C PRO A 747 -0.84 -19.41 -17.87
N ILE A 748 -1.27 -18.18 -17.60
CA ILE A 748 -0.91 -17.00 -18.41
C ILE A 748 0.50 -16.48 -18.16
N THR A 749 1.22 -17.03 -17.21
CA THR A 749 2.62 -16.65 -16.89
C THR A 749 3.66 -17.47 -17.65
N LYS A 750 3.22 -18.50 -18.38
CA LYS A 750 4.05 -19.48 -19.13
C LYS A 750 4.16 -19.12 -20.60
#